data_e86584c76581576bb9c23b6b5101efdd
#
_entry.id   e86584c76581576bb9c23b6b5101efdd
#
_cell.length_a   1.000
_cell.length_b   1.000
_cell.length_c   1.000
_cell.angle_alpha   90.00
_cell.angle_beta   90.00
_cell.angle_gamma   90.00
#
_symmetry.space_group_name_H-M   'P 1'
#
loop_
_entity.id
_entity.type
_entity.pdbx_description
1 polymer ?
#
loop_
_entity_poly.entity_id
_entity_poly.type
_entity_poly.pdbx_seq_one_letter_code
_entity_poly.pdbx_strand_id
1 'polypeptide(L)'
;MSDIDQDLEPFDDSELGEQPLEGDENSDSGKYDRLLGSDSSKYKLSGMFKEWFLDYSSYVILQRAVPHIVDGLKPVQRRVLHAMSRIDDGRYTKVANIVGQAMQYHPHGDASILGALVQLGQKGYLIDCQGNWGNILTGDSNAAPRYIEARLSRFAKEVVFDDKVTNWMTSYDGRNKEPIELPVRFPLLLAQGTEGIAVGMASKILPHNFNELMDASVSILEGKDFEIYPDFPTGGSIDCSKYMDGHRGGVVKVRAKIEKIDKNTISINEIPYGSTSHSLIESILRAKDKGKIKIKKIEDMTTEKVEILIHLPADVSPDKTIDALYAFTDCETTINPNACVIVDNKPQFLSVKDILIYDTNHTKDLLEQELRIRLGELENDWHYTSLERIFFEYGVYKLLESKDFPSWEDQKEAILAKMQEYRDQVRREIVMEDIDRLVEKPVRKISRFDTKAIDEKITAIEEQMAEVRDQIDHIVRYTIDWFKGLKKKYGKDYPRQTEITAFETIAVTKVVNNNAKLYANMEEGFVGIGLKRDDNGIFIGDCSDLSEIIVIGRDGKYRVTKVTDKAFFGKDLLYVGVFNRNDTRTIYNVIYRDGKSSIYYAKRFAVTGITRDREYDITTGAPGSTILWFTANHNGEAETVRVNLRAKPKLKKLSFEYDFSELAIKGKTSRGNLVSKNVIQKIVLKAKGVSTIGGKDIWYDPDIQKLDEDGRGIHLGQFSGEDKVLAVFKNGTYYTTSFDLSNRYQGDLLFIEKLDEMKTFTALYWDAGAKAFYVKRFSFTPSDNTPFLFIAEGKNSFLVDVSADERPQVKVTFKGKSAHREPEIIDAESFIGKKGITAKGKKCSSLEVKKVEFIASEVAPESSEEVAEGPDETPAPEVVEAPAPEETPEPVAEVVEKPAPAPKAKKKPASKPKPAETIEPKQITPLDIDLGEEDTNITVGKLDLDLPDIGEMDLLEPVARKRTSRKSVKKDPDEPPAEDLTLF
;
A
#
# COMPACT_ATOMS: atom_id res chain seq x y z
N MET A 1 -18.73 -21.60 18.34
CA MET A 1 -19.54 -21.90 19.50
C MET A 1 -20.91 -22.25 19.03
N SER A 2 -21.20 -23.52 19.13
CA SER A 2 -22.48 -24.24 19.21
C SER A 2 -23.61 -23.80 18.31
N ASP A 3 -24.14 -24.83 17.67
CA ASP A 3 -25.44 -24.94 17.06
C ASP A 3 -25.59 -24.51 15.60
N ILE A 4 -25.01 -25.30 14.71
CA ILE A 4 -25.62 -25.78 13.47
C ILE A 4 -24.96 -27.14 13.12
N ASP A 5 -25.22 -28.12 13.96
CA ASP A 5 -25.12 -29.54 13.62
C ASP A 5 -26.48 -30.14 13.90
N GLN A 6 -27.25 -30.35 12.86
CA GLN A 6 -28.25 -31.39 12.77
C GLN A 6 -28.89 -31.40 11.36
N ASP A 7 -28.98 -32.61 10.85
CA ASP A 7 -29.72 -33.03 9.65
C ASP A 7 -28.97 -33.13 8.33
N LEU A 8 -27.94 -33.98 8.31
CA LEU A 8 -27.63 -34.81 7.13
C LEU A 8 -27.64 -36.27 7.57
N GLU A 9 -28.76 -36.94 7.36
CA GLU A 9 -28.83 -38.39 7.49
C GLU A 9 -27.84 -39.05 6.52
N PRO A 10 -27.15 -40.12 6.89
CA PRO A 10 -26.27 -40.85 5.99
C PRO A 10 -27.15 -41.61 4.96
N PHE A 11 -26.86 -41.38 3.69
CA PHE A 11 -27.41 -42.17 2.60
C PHE A 11 -27.00 -43.62 2.78
N ASP A 12 -27.99 -44.48 2.89
CA ASP A 12 -27.86 -45.92 2.96
C ASP A 12 -27.42 -46.49 1.59
N ASP A 13 -26.23 -47.03 1.54
CA ASP A 13 -25.59 -47.61 0.34
C ASP A 13 -26.11 -49.05 0.01
N SER A 14 -27.24 -49.51 0.58
CA SER A 14 -27.65 -50.91 0.50
C SER A 14 -28.64 -51.26 -0.62
N GLU A 15 -28.96 -50.35 -1.56
CA GLU A 15 -29.86 -50.68 -2.68
C GLU A 15 -29.27 -50.43 -4.08
N LEU A 16 -28.07 -50.90 -4.36
CA LEU A 16 -27.61 -51.10 -5.72
C LEU A 16 -27.00 -52.50 -5.88
N GLY A 17 -27.87 -53.40 -6.36
CA GLY A 17 -27.54 -54.79 -6.62
C GLY A 17 -26.32 -54.95 -7.51
N GLU A 18 -25.37 -55.74 -7.03
CA GLU A 18 -24.20 -56.21 -7.79
C GLU A 18 -24.60 -57.04 -9.00
N GLN A 19 -24.21 -56.56 -10.16
CA GLN A 19 -23.93 -57.44 -11.32
C GLN A 19 -22.53 -57.18 -11.78
N PRO A 20 -21.66 -58.19 -11.88
CA PRO A 20 -20.29 -58.03 -12.31
C PRO A 20 -20.22 -57.90 -13.84
N LEU A 21 -19.72 -56.74 -14.30
CA LEU A 21 -19.24 -56.58 -15.68
C LEU A 21 -17.73 -56.56 -15.63
N GLU A 22 -17.13 -57.68 -16.02
CA GLU A 22 -15.70 -57.71 -16.38
C GLU A 22 -15.47 -56.78 -17.56
N GLY A 23 -14.76 -55.71 -17.34
CA GLY A 23 -14.33 -54.79 -18.38
C GLY A 23 -13.31 -53.81 -17.79
N ASP A 24 -12.15 -53.80 -18.38
CA ASP A 24 -10.93 -53.04 -18.14
C ASP A 24 -11.12 -51.73 -17.36
N GLU A 25 -10.76 -51.71 -16.07
CA GLU A 25 -10.96 -50.62 -15.13
C GLU A 25 -9.97 -49.44 -15.27
N ASN A 26 -9.17 -49.38 -16.32
CA ASN A 26 -8.07 -48.42 -16.48
C ASN A 26 -8.10 -47.59 -17.76
N SER A 27 -9.21 -47.35 -18.39
CA SER A 27 -9.28 -46.42 -19.49
C SER A 27 -10.13 -45.20 -19.11
N ASP A 28 -9.54 -44.04 -19.17
CA ASP A 28 -10.19 -42.72 -18.99
C ASP A 28 -11.45 -42.53 -19.88
N SER A 29 -11.60 -43.35 -20.93
CA SER A 29 -12.78 -43.39 -21.80
C SER A 29 -14.07 -43.87 -21.10
N GLY A 30 -13.97 -44.81 -20.13
CA GLY A 30 -15.16 -45.34 -19.43
C GLY A 30 -15.85 -44.32 -18.49
N LYS A 31 -15.13 -43.32 -18.04
CA LYS A 31 -15.68 -42.25 -17.19
C LYS A 31 -16.51 -41.24 -18.00
N TYR A 32 -16.13 -41.01 -19.25
CA TYR A 32 -16.85 -40.13 -20.17
C TYR A 32 -18.10 -40.80 -20.80
N ASP A 33 -18.08 -42.13 -21.03
CA ASP A 33 -19.23 -42.87 -21.56
C ASP A 33 -20.42 -42.90 -20.58
N ARG A 34 -20.23 -42.85 -19.30
CA ARG A 34 -21.33 -42.74 -18.28
C ARG A 34 -22.03 -41.39 -18.31
N LEU A 35 -21.40 -40.35 -18.82
CA LEU A 35 -21.98 -39.02 -18.98
C LEU A 35 -22.78 -38.86 -20.25
N LEU A 36 -22.49 -39.70 -21.23
CA LEU A 36 -23.19 -39.81 -22.49
C LEU A 36 -24.39 -40.72 -22.27
N GLY A 37 -25.57 -40.24 -21.97
CA GLY A 37 -26.77 -41.06 -21.97
C GLY A 37 -27.00 -41.65 -23.40
N SER A 38 -27.93 -42.66 -23.56
CA SER A 38 -28.21 -43.41 -24.75
C SER A 38 -28.51 -42.62 -26.05
N ASP A 39 -28.42 -41.29 -25.98
CA ASP A 39 -28.54 -40.40 -27.14
C ASP A 39 -27.16 -39.67 -27.30
N SER A 40 -26.34 -40.24 -28.16
CA SER A 40 -24.89 -40.00 -28.28
C SER A 40 -24.47 -38.63 -28.79
N SER A 41 -25.33 -37.66 -28.86
CA SER A 41 -24.99 -36.32 -29.41
C SER A 41 -25.25 -35.13 -28.49
N LYS A 42 -25.70 -35.32 -27.24
CA LYS A 42 -26.01 -34.18 -26.35
C LYS A 42 -25.42 -34.37 -24.97
N TYR A 43 -24.35 -33.66 -24.70
CA TYR A 43 -23.80 -33.51 -23.34
C TYR A 43 -24.79 -32.78 -22.42
N LYS A 44 -25.09 -33.36 -21.26
CA LYS A 44 -25.87 -32.63 -20.25
C LYS A 44 -25.03 -31.52 -19.62
N LEU A 45 -25.50 -30.30 -19.71
CA LEU A 45 -24.83 -29.14 -19.13
C LEU A 45 -24.48 -29.32 -17.63
N SER A 46 -25.36 -29.99 -16.88
CA SER A 46 -25.15 -30.35 -15.48
C SER A 46 -23.92 -31.27 -15.26
N GLY A 47 -23.67 -32.21 -16.16
CA GLY A 47 -22.50 -33.08 -16.12
C GLY A 47 -21.21 -32.30 -16.41
N MET A 48 -21.25 -31.42 -17.42
CA MET A 48 -20.11 -30.56 -17.77
C MET A 48 -19.74 -29.68 -16.57
N PHE A 49 -20.70 -29.13 -15.83
CA PHE A 49 -20.42 -28.31 -14.63
C PHE A 49 -19.94 -29.14 -13.44
N LYS A 50 -20.51 -30.30 -13.19
CA LYS A 50 -20.16 -31.12 -12.03
C LYS A 50 -18.80 -31.79 -12.13
N GLU A 51 -18.38 -32.14 -13.33
CA GLU A 51 -17.16 -32.92 -13.53
C GLU A 51 -16.08 -32.06 -14.22
N TRP A 52 -16.26 -31.69 -15.47
CA TRP A 52 -15.21 -31.04 -16.25
C TRP A 52 -14.82 -29.64 -15.73
N PHE A 53 -15.84 -28.82 -15.43
CA PHE A 53 -15.57 -27.47 -14.91
C PHE A 53 -14.99 -27.49 -13.50
N LEU A 54 -15.49 -28.38 -12.64
CA LEU A 54 -15.00 -28.54 -11.29
C LEU A 54 -13.57 -29.07 -11.26
N ASP A 55 -13.29 -30.14 -12.05
CA ASP A 55 -11.96 -30.74 -12.16
C ASP A 55 -10.94 -29.70 -12.71
N TYR A 56 -11.33 -29.00 -13.77
CA TYR A 56 -10.47 -27.95 -14.34
C TYR A 56 -10.26 -26.79 -13.34
N SER A 57 -11.29 -26.34 -12.66
CA SER A 57 -11.18 -25.27 -11.69
C SER A 57 -10.30 -25.66 -10.51
N SER A 58 -10.47 -26.88 -10.00
CA SER A 58 -9.64 -27.46 -8.94
C SER A 58 -8.17 -27.53 -9.38
N TYR A 59 -7.93 -28.05 -10.59
CA TYR A 59 -6.58 -28.11 -11.16
C TYR A 59 -5.94 -26.72 -11.27
N VAL A 60 -6.67 -25.72 -11.78
CA VAL A 60 -6.14 -24.35 -11.90
C VAL A 60 -5.83 -23.73 -10.54
N ILE A 61 -6.65 -24.01 -9.54
CA ILE A 61 -6.43 -23.52 -8.18
C ILE A 61 -5.21 -24.19 -7.54
N LEU A 62 -5.21 -25.54 -7.48
CA LEU A 62 -4.24 -26.30 -6.69
C LEU A 62 -2.89 -26.47 -7.41
N GLN A 63 -2.90 -26.58 -8.75
CA GLN A 63 -1.72 -26.99 -9.53
C GLN A 63 -1.13 -25.88 -10.42
N ARG A 64 -1.68 -24.65 -10.37
CA ARG A 64 -1.20 -23.59 -11.28
C ARG A 64 -1.10 -22.21 -10.62
N ALA A 65 -2.19 -21.68 -10.08
CA ALA A 65 -2.31 -20.25 -9.82
C ALA A 65 -1.97 -19.85 -8.37
N VAL A 66 -2.34 -20.69 -7.40
CA VAL A 66 -2.20 -20.37 -5.97
C VAL A 66 -0.94 -21.04 -5.40
N PRO A 67 -0.10 -20.32 -4.63
CA PRO A 67 1.09 -20.90 -4.03
C PRO A 67 0.74 -21.80 -2.83
N HIS A 68 1.56 -22.83 -2.57
CA HIS A 68 1.48 -23.62 -1.36
C HIS A 68 2.09 -22.85 -0.17
N ILE A 69 1.50 -22.99 1.00
CA ILE A 69 2.01 -22.32 2.20
C ILE A 69 3.36 -22.88 2.65
N VAL A 70 3.58 -24.18 2.48
CA VAL A 70 4.75 -24.91 3.00
C VAL A 70 6.07 -24.38 2.40
N ASP A 71 6.10 -24.15 1.09
CA ASP A 71 7.32 -23.69 0.39
C ASP A 71 7.16 -22.33 -0.30
N GLY A 72 5.97 -21.75 -0.26
CA GLY A 72 5.67 -20.48 -0.89
C GLY A 72 5.69 -20.49 -2.42
N LEU A 73 5.71 -21.65 -3.04
CA LEU A 73 5.91 -21.84 -4.47
C LEU A 73 4.65 -22.34 -5.18
N LYS A 74 4.52 -21.97 -6.44
CA LYS A 74 3.61 -22.63 -7.38
C LYS A 74 4.26 -23.90 -7.92
N PRO A 75 3.50 -24.91 -8.32
CA PRO A 75 4.07 -26.19 -8.82
C PRO A 75 5.10 -26.03 -9.94
N VAL A 76 4.89 -25.14 -10.90
CA VAL A 76 5.86 -24.86 -11.96
C VAL A 76 7.18 -24.31 -11.40
N GLN A 77 7.14 -23.43 -10.41
CA GLN A 77 8.33 -22.85 -9.79
C GLN A 77 9.11 -23.90 -9.02
N ARG A 78 8.42 -24.74 -8.24
CA ARG A 78 9.01 -25.88 -7.53
C ARG A 78 9.72 -26.83 -8.48
N ARG A 79 9.09 -27.20 -9.59
CA ARG A 79 9.66 -28.09 -10.61
C ARG A 79 10.86 -27.48 -11.31
N VAL A 80 10.87 -26.19 -11.58
CA VAL A 80 12.02 -25.47 -12.14
C VAL A 80 13.20 -25.52 -11.17
N LEU A 81 12.99 -25.20 -9.90
CA LEU A 81 14.04 -25.24 -8.88
C LEU A 81 14.56 -26.66 -8.66
N HIS A 82 13.68 -27.66 -8.65
CA HIS A 82 14.05 -29.07 -8.59
C HIS A 82 14.90 -29.47 -9.81
N ALA A 83 14.49 -29.12 -11.03
CA ALA A 83 15.26 -29.39 -12.22
C ALA A 83 16.65 -28.74 -12.17
N MET A 84 16.74 -27.50 -11.69
CA MET A 84 18.03 -26.82 -11.49
C MET A 84 18.92 -27.55 -10.48
N SER A 85 18.36 -28.03 -9.36
CA SER A 85 19.14 -28.74 -8.34
C SER A 85 19.71 -30.05 -8.85
N ARG A 86 19.01 -30.74 -9.77
CA ARG A 86 19.46 -32.03 -10.36
C ARG A 86 20.61 -31.89 -11.36
N ILE A 87 20.77 -30.70 -11.96
CA ILE A 87 21.86 -30.42 -12.94
C ILE A 87 22.90 -29.44 -12.36
N ASP A 88 22.79 -29.08 -11.06
CA ASP A 88 23.68 -28.09 -10.45
C ASP A 88 25.10 -28.65 -10.25
N ASP A 89 26.05 -28.15 -11.05
CA ASP A 89 27.48 -28.39 -10.91
C ASP A 89 28.24 -27.16 -10.39
N GLY A 90 27.50 -26.12 -9.94
CA GLY A 90 28.04 -24.85 -9.46
C GLY A 90 28.33 -23.83 -10.56
N ARG A 91 28.24 -24.20 -11.83
CA ARG A 91 28.45 -23.31 -12.98
C ARG A 91 27.11 -22.74 -13.51
N TYR A 92 27.23 -21.68 -14.31
CA TYR A 92 26.08 -21.18 -15.05
C TYR A 92 25.65 -22.16 -16.16
N THR A 93 24.37 -22.46 -16.22
CA THR A 93 23.76 -23.33 -17.22
C THR A 93 22.83 -22.52 -18.12
N LYS A 94 22.82 -22.80 -19.44
CA LYS A 94 21.89 -22.16 -20.38
C LYS A 94 20.43 -22.38 -19.92
N VAL A 95 19.66 -21.31 -19.92
CA VAL A 95 18.23 -21.35 -19.55
C VAL A 95 17.45 -22.33 -20.41
N ALA A 96 17.79 -22.45 -21.68
CA ALA A 96 17.20 -23.46 -22.58
C ALA A 96 17.37 -24.91 -22.07
N ASN A 97 18.53 -25.24 -21.48
CA ASN A 97 18.80 -26.57 -20.91
C ASN A 97 17.99 -26.79 -19.63
N ILE A 98 17.88 -25.75 -18.78
CA ILE A 98 17.07 -25.79 -17.55
C ILE A 98 15.60 -26.01 -17.89
N VAL A 99 15.07 -25.27 -18.86
CA VAL A 99 13.69 -25.42 -19.34
C VAL A 99 13.46 -26.85 -19.87
N GLY A 100 14.38 -27.37 -20.69
CA GLY A 100 14.32 -28.76 -21.19
C GLY A 100 14.34 -29.79 -20.07
N GLN A 101 15.16 -29.61 -19.04
CA GLN A 101 15.18 -30.47 -17.86
C GLN A 101 13.87 -30.39 -17.06
N ALA A 102 13.29 -29.20 -16.91
CA ALA A 102 12.05 -29.01 -16.17
C ALA A 102 10.82 -29.63 -16.86
N MET A 103 10.85 -29.79 -18.19
CA MET A 103 9.80 -30.47 -18.96
C MET A 103 9.63 -31.96 -18.58
N GLN A 104 10.63 -32.58 -17.94
CA GLN A 104 10.50 -33.94 -17.39
C GLN A 104 9.52 -34.01 -16.21
N TYR A 105 9.26 -32.90 -15.57
CA TYR A 105 8.39 -32.79 -14.39
C TYR A 105 7.12 -31.99 -14.67
N HIS A 106 7.15 -31.07 -15.66
CA HIS A 106 6.04 -30.15 -15.90
C HIS A 106 5.41 -30.39 -17.28
N PRO A 107 4.17 -30.94 -17.36
CA PRO A 107 3.52 -31.34 -18.60
C PRO A 107 2.89 -30.17 -19.37
N HIS A 108 3.61 -29.05 -19.49
CA HIS A 108 3.16 -27.85 -20.21
C HIS A 108 4.26 -27.31 -21.12
N GLY A 109 3.90 -26.36 -22.01
CA GLY A 109 4.83 -25.78 -22.98
C GLY A 109 6.02 -25.08 -22.35
N ASP A 110 7.15 -25.12 -23.03
CA ASP A 110 8.43 -24.50 -22.63
C ASP A 110 8.35 -23.02 -22.33
N ALA A 111 7.49 -22.28 -23.03
CA ALA A 111 7.27 -20.85 -22.81
C ALA A 111 6.74 -20.57 -21.38
N SER A 112 5.85 -21.41 -20.84
CA SER A 112 5.34 -21.26 -19.48
C SER A 112 6.41 -21.52 -18.43
N ILE A 113 7.28 -22.50 -18.67
CA ILE A 113 8.43 -22.81 -17.80
C ILE A 113 9.46 -21.67 -17.84
N LEU A 114 9.77 -21.17 -19.05
CA LEU A 114 10.66 -20.03 -19.22
C LEU A 114 10.13 -18.80 -18.47
N GLY A 115 8.85 -18.47 -18.64
CA GLY A 115 8.23 -17.33 -17.94
C GLY A 115 8.34 -17.45 -16.41
N ALA A 116 8.10 -18.64 -15.85
CA ALA A 116 8.26 -18.89 -14.42
C ALA A 116 9.72 -18.76 -13.96
N LEU A 117 10.66 -19.28 -14.74
CA LEU A 117 12.10 -19.18 -14.44
C LEU A 117 12.58 -17.73 -14.48
N VAL A 118 12.16 -16.95 -15.48
CA VAL A 118 12.50 -15.52 -15.59
C VAL A 118 11.95 -14.74 -14.40
N GLN A 119 10.69 -14.96 -14.03
CA GLN A 119 10.11 -14.31 -12.85
C GLN A 119 10.86 -14.65 -11.55
N LEU A 120 11.27 -15.91 -11.36
CA LEU A 120 12.09 -16.29 -10.20
C LEU A 120 13.45 -15.61 -10.20
N GLY A 121 14.09 -15.52 -11.37
CA GLY A 121 15.38 -14.85 -11.53
C GLY A 121 15.31 -13.34 -11.22
N GLN A 122 14.29 -12.67 -11.72
CA GLN A 122 14.08 -11.23 -11.51
C GLN A 122 13.81 -10.86 -10.04
N LYS A 123 13.36 -11.81 -9.22
CA LYS A 123 13.17 -11.59 -7.77
C LYS A 123 14.48 -11.58 -6.96
N GLY A 124 15.59 -12.07 -7.52
CA GLY A 124 16.94 -11.93 -6.98
C GLY A 124 17.27 -12.72 -5.71
N TYR A 125 16.45 -13.72 -5.33
CA TYR A 125 16.72 -14.55 -4.14
C TYR A 125 17.34 -15.91 -4.48
N LEU A 126 16.71 -16.66 -5.36
CA LEU A 126 16.97 -18.08 -5.54
C LEU A 126 17.91 -18.39 -6.71
N ILE A 127 18.03 -17.48 -7.66
CA ILE A 127 18.70 -17.72 -8.93
C ILE A 127 19.70 -16.59 -9.20
N ASP A 128 20.96 -16.97 -9.41
CA ASP A 128 21.97 -16.08 -9.98
C ASP A 128 21.77 -16.03 -11.49
N CYS A 129 21.55 -14.84 -12.03
CA CYS A 129 21.24 -14.58 -13.43
C CYS A 129 22.44 -14.03 -14.18
N GLN A 130 22.68 -14.51 -15.41
CA GLN A 130 23.70 -13.97 -16.33
C GLN A 130 23.09 -13.70 -17.70
N GLY A 131 23.39 -12.53 -18.26
CA GLY A 131 22.82 -12.03 -19.52
C GLY A 131 21.59 -11.15 -19.30
N ASN A 132 20.83 -10.89 -20.35
CA ASN A 132 19.65 -10.02 -20.30
C ASN A 132 18.39 -10.81 -19.87
N TRP A 133 18.00 -10.66 -18.62
CA TRP A 133 16.79 -11.27 -18.03
C TRP A 133 15.55 -10.35 -18.05
N GLY A 134 15.61 -9.27 -18.86
CA GLY A 134 14.61 -8.22 -18.83
C GLY A 134 14.87 -7.21 -17.70
N ASN A 135 14.04 -6.19 -17.66
CA ASN A 135 14.15 -5.14 -16.65
C ASN A 135 12.75 -4.80 -16.10
N ILE A 136 12.54 -5.00 -14.80
CA ILE A 136 11.28 -4.72 -14.13
C ILE A 136 10.95 -3.22 -14.06
N LEU A 137 11.96 -2.35 -14.19
CA LEU A 137 11.80 -0.90 -14.13
C LEU A 137 11.39 -0.32 -15.49
N THR A 138 11.98 -0.81 -16.60
CA THR A 138 11.68 -0.31 -17.95
C THR A 138 10.57 -1.12 -18.61
N GLY A 139 10.38 -2.38 -18.22
CA GLY A 139 9.46 -3.31 -18.86
C GLY A 139 10.07 -4.07 -20.03
N ASP A 140 11.39 -3.96 -20.24
CA ASP A 140 12.08 -4.69 -21.28
C ASP A 140 11.98 -6.20 -21.07
N SER A 141 11.75 -6.92 -22.14
CA SER A 141 11.65 -8.37 -22.12
C SER A 141 13.02 -9.04 -22.05
N ASN A 142 13.04 -10.27 -21.55
CA ASN A 142 14.25 -11.08 -21.49
C ASN A 142 14.73 -11.52 -22.87
N ALA A 143 16.04 -11.76 -23.02
CA ALA A 143 16.61 -12.36 -24.21
C ALA A 143 16.16 -13.82 -24.37
N ALA A 144 16.29 -14.37 -25.57
CA ALA A 144 15.95 -15.75 -25.85
C ALA A 144 16.73 -16.73 -24.93
N PRO A 145 16.13 -17.85 -24.48
CA PRO A 145 16.68 -18.76 -23.47
C PRO A 145 18.02 -19.38 -23.81
N ARG A 146 18.39 -19.40 -25.11
CA ARG A 146 19.72 -19.87 -25.58
C ARG A 146 20.86 -18.90 -25.30
N TYR A 147 20.57 -17.61 -24.96
CA TYR A 147 21.59 -16.60 -24.71
C TYR A 147 21.79 -16.33 -23.21
N ILE A 148 20.79 -16.50 -22.39
CA ILE A 148 20.84 -16.26 -20.96
C ILE A 148 21.18 -17.51 -20.18
N GLU A 149 21.81 -17.33 -19.03
CA GLU A 149 22.29 -18.42 -18.18
C GLU A 149 21.84 -18.20 -16.74
N ALA A 150 21.68 -19.30 -16.01
CA ALA A 150 21.29 -19.31 -14.62
C ALA A 150 22.02 -20.39 -13.83
N ARG A 151 22.11 -20.17 -12.52
CA ARG A 151 22.48 -21.20 -11.54
C ARG A 151 21.73 -20.91 -10.24
N LEU A 152 21.66 -21.91 -9.35
CA LEU A 152 21.13 -21.71 -8.01
C LEU A 152 22.05 -20.80 -7.20
N SER A 153 21.46 -19.81 -6.52
CA SER A 153 22.19 -18.92 -5.62
C SER A 153 22.70 -19.69 -4.40
N ARG A 154 23.68 -19.13 -3.70
CA ARG A 154 24.16 -19.70 -2.43
C ARG A 154 23.04 -19.71 -1.38
N PHE A 155 22.20 -18.70 -1.39
CA PHE A 155 21.05 -18.60 -0.53
C PHE A 155 20.05 -19.74 -0.80
N ALA A 156 19.70 -19.98 -2.07
CA ALA A 156 18.80 -21.06 -2.43
C ALA A 156 19.31 -22.44 -1.97
N LYS A 157 20.60 -22.71 -2.16
CA LYS A 157 21.23 -23.97 -1.73
C LYS A 157 21.19 -24.18 -0.22
N GLU A 158 21.22 -23.09 0.56
CA GLU A 158 21.21 -23.13 2.03
C GLU A 158 19.80 -23.27 2.59
N VAL A 159 18.79 -22.62 1.97
CA VAL A 159 17.45 -22.52 2.59
C VAL A 159 16.37 -23.37 1.93
N VAL A 160 16.58 -23.87 0.70
CA VAL A 160 15.51 -24.52 -0.10
C VAL A 160 15.64 -26.03 -0.15
N PHE A 161 16.86 -26.56 -0.16
CA PHE A 161 17.08 -27.97 -0.47
C PHE A 161 17.64 -28.75 0.71
N ASP A 162 17.02 -29.86 0.99
CA ASP A 162 17.56 -30.98 1.78
C ASP A 162 16.83 -32.26 1.37
N ASP A 163 17.51 -33.14 0.64
CA ASP A 163 16.94 -34.41 0.13
C ASP A 163 16.48 -35.34 1.26
N LYS A 164 17.03 -35.21 2.48
CA LYS A 164 16.74 -36.09 3.61
C LYS A 164 15.39 -35.81 4.30
N VAL A 165 14.97 -34.55 4.25
CA VAL A 165 13.67 -34.13 4.83
C VAL A 165 12.61 -33.90 3.76
N THR A 166 12.96 -34.02 2.47
CA THR A 166 12.05 -33.84 1.35
C THR A 166 11.13 -35.05 1.17
N ASN A 167 9.82 -34.78 1.03
CA ASN A 167 8.85 -35.79 0.64
C ASN A 167 8.77 -35.89 -0.88
N TRP A 168 8.90 -37.11 -1.40
CA TRP A 168 9.00 -37.38 -2.84
C TRP A 168 7.73 -38.02 -3.38
N MET A 169 7.32 -37.62 -4.57
CA MET A 169 6.30 -38.30 -5.37
C MET A 169 6.82 -38.65 -6.74
N THR A 170 6.09 -39.50 -7.45
CA THR A 170 6.43 -39.88 -8.84
C THR A 170 6.00 -38.77 -9.79
N SER A 171 6.83 -38.43 -10.78
CA SER A 171 6.49 -37.46 -11.82
C SER A 171 5.29 -37.92 -12.67
N TYR A 172 4.67 -37.00 -13.41
CA TYR A 172 3.48 -37.27 -14.22
C TYR A 172 3.66 -38.42 -15.24
N ASP A 173 4.89 -38.67 -15.69
CA ASP A 173 5.24 -39.74 -16.64
C ASP A 173 5.71 -41.03 -15.96
N GLY A 174 5.76 -41.10 -14.66
CA GLY A 174 6.17 -42.24 -13.85
C GLY A 174 7.66 -42.57 -13.87
N ARG A 175 8.49 -41.76 -14.54
CA ARG A 175 9.93 -42.06 -14.75
C ARG A 175 10.84 -41.46 -13.69
N ASN A 176 10.46 -40.35 -13.13
CA ASN A 176 11.28 -39.57 -12.22
C ASN A 176 10.59 -39.39 -10.87
N LYS A 177 11.32 -38.91 -9.88
CA LYS A 177 10.77 -38.43 -8.63
C LYS A 177 10.83 -36.92 -8.57
N GLU A 178 9.76 -36.28 -8.12
CA GLU A 178 9.70 -34.85 -7.85
C GLU A 178 9.28 -34.58 -6.41
N PRO A 179 9.68 -33.46 -5.80
CA PRO A 179 9.25 -33.13 -4.44
C PRO A 179 7.76 -32.75 -4.43
N ILE A 180 7.04 -33.24 -3.43
CA ILE A 180 5.68 -32.79 -3.15
C ILE A 180 5.74 -31.30 -2.80
N GLU A 181 6.62 -30.95 -1.88
CA GLU A 181 6.96 -29.61 -1.44
C GLU A 181 8.47 -29.56 -1.16
N LEU A 182 9.07 -28.39 -1.28
CA LEU A 182 10.47 -28.19 -0.91
C LEU A 182 10.59 -27.80 0.56
N PRO A 183 11.61 -28.29 1.29
CA PRO A 183 11.82 -27.98 2.71
C PRO A 183 12.44 -26.59 2.88
N VAL A 184 11.65 -25.55 2.63
CA VAL A 184 12.10 -24.17 2.68
C VAL A 184 12.20 -23.67 4.12
N ARG A 185 13.39 -23.28 4.57
CA ARG A 185 13.70 -22.79 5.93
C ARG A 185 13.80 -21.27 5.99
N PHE A 186 12.83 -20.59 5.36
CA PHE A 186 12.80 -19.15 5.20
C PHE A 186 11.40 -18.72 4.74
N PRO A 187 10.83 -17.60 5.17
CA PRO A 187 9.51 -17.12 4.74
C PRO A 187 9.52 -16.61 3.29
N LEU A 188 9.75 -17.53 2.35
CA LEU A 188 9.98 -17.26 0.94
C LEU A 188 8.79 -16.61 0.26
N LEU A 189 7.58 -17.05 0.59
CA LEU A 189 6.33 -16.52 0.04
C LEU A 189 6.21 -15.02 0.28
N LEU A 190 6.45 -14.59 1.51
CA LEU A 190 6.35 -13.19 1.91
C LEU A 190 7.51 -12.35 1.38
N ALA A 191 8.72 -12.92 1.32
CA ALA A 191 9.89 -12.21 0.77
C ALA A 191 9.73 -11.92 -0.72
N GLN A 192 9.25 -12.89 -1.50
CA GLN A 192 9.12 -12.77 -2.95
C GLN A 192 7.80 -12.14 -3.39
N GLY A 193 6.75 -12.29 -2.59
CA GLY A 193 5.39 -12.03 -3.02
C GLY A 193 4.94 -12.91 -4.19
N THR A 194 3.66 -12.95 -4.45
CA THR A 194 3.11 -13.71 -5.59
C THR A 194 1.80 -13.12 -6.06
N GLU A 195 1.52 -13.28 -7.35
CA GLU A 195 0.22 -12.97 -7.94
C GLU A 195 -0.24 -14.13 -8.80
N GLY A 196 -1.50 -14.50 -8.69
CA GLY A 196 -2.09 -15.57 -9.47
C GLY A 196 -3.59 -15.43 -9.60
N ILE A 197 -4.10 -15.71 -10.79
CA ILE A 197 -5.53 -15.66 -11.11
C ILE A 197 -5.99 -17.08 -11.39
N ALA A 198 -6.93 -17.57 -10.58
CA ALA A 198 -7.55 -18.86 -10.72
C ALA A 198 -9.02 -18.72 -11.10
N VAL A 199 -9.73 -19.83 -11.20
CA VAL A 199 -11.17 -19.80 -11.46
C VAL A 199 -11.91 -19.47 -10.17
N GLY A 200 -12.64 -18.35 -10.18
CA GLY A 200 -13.44 -17.89 -9.04
C GLY A 200 -12.64 -17.26 -7.89
N MET A 201 -11.31 -17.28 -7.92
CA MET A 201 -10.44 -16.69 -6.91
C MET A 201 -9.13 -16.20 -7.48
N ALA A 202 -8.47 -15.34 -6.74
CA ALA A 202 -7.13 -14.84 -7.05
C ALA A 202 -6.29 -14.78 -5.78
N SER A 203 -4.99 -14.91 -5.92
CA SER A 203 -4.02 -14.64 -4.86
C SER A 203 -3.17 -13.42 -5.25
N LYS A 204 -3.01 -12.47 -4.34
CA LYS A 204 -2.11 -11.33 -4.48
C LYS A 204 -1.44 -11.03 -3.15
N ILE A 205 -0.28 -11.62 -2.95
CA ILE A 205 0.56 -11.46 -1.77
C ILE A 205 1.71 -10.53 -2.15
N LEU A 206 1.83 -9.43 -1.43
CA LEU A 206 2.85 -8.41 -1.69
C LEU A 206 4.20 -8.85 -1.11
N PRO A 207 5.33 -8.46 -1.72
CA PRO A 207 6.66 -8.73 -1.17
C PRO A 207 6.91 -7.89 0.09
N HIS A 208 7.73 -8.43 1.01
CA HIS A 208 8.13 -7.82 2.27
C HIS A 208 9.65 -7.82 2.42
N ASN A 209 10.15 -6.92 3.26
CA ASN A 209 11.59 -6.77 3.44
C ASN A 209 12.22 -8.00 4.12
N PHE A 210 13.34 -8.48 3.57
CA PHE A 210 14.09 -9.61 4.09
C PHE A 210 14.47 -9.46 5.57
N ASN A 211 15.03 -8.31 5.95
CA ASN A 211 15.51 -8.09 7.31
C ASN A 211 14.36 -8.01 8.33
N GLU A 212 13.25 -7.39 7.94
CA GLU A 212 12.05 -7.28 8.77
C GLU A 212 11.38 -8.63 8.97
N LEU A 213 11.35 -9.48 7.94
CA LEU A 213 10.87 -10.85 8.05
C LEU A 213 11.71 -11.67 9.04
N MET A 214 13.05 -11.53 9.02
CA MET A 214 13.93 -12.20 9.98
C MET A 214 13.68 -11.71 11.41
N ASP A 215 13.56 -10.40 11.62
CA ASP A 215 13.28 -9.82 12.93
C ASP A 215 11.89 -10.23 13.45
N ALA A 216 10.88 -10.25 12.58
CA ALA A 216 9.54 -10.70 12.93
C ALA A 216 9.51 -12.20 13.28
N SER A 217 10.22 -13.06 12.52
CA SER A 217 10.34 -14.49 12.85
C SER A 217 11.00 -14.71 14.19
N VAL A 218 12.03 -13.95 14.54
CA VAL A 218 12.64 -13.97 15.88
C VAL A 218 11.63 -13.52 16.94
N SER A 219 10.86 -12.47 16.67
CA SER A 219 9.84 -11.96 17.59
C SER A 219 8.74 -12.99 17.85
N ILE A 220 8.30 -13.72 16.84
CA ILE A 220 7.33 -14.83 16.95
C ILE A 220 7.86 -15.91 17.90
N LEU A 221 9.12 -16.34 17.73
CA LEU A 221 9.74 -17.36 18.57
C LEU A 221 9.97 -16.89 20.01
N GLU A 222 10.14 -15.60 20.23
CA GLU A 222 10.24 -14.98 21.54
C GLU A 222 8.86 -14.65 22.17
N GLY A 223 7.75 -14.91 21.47
CA GLY A 223 6.39 -14.61 21.93
C GLY A 223 6.05 -13.12 21.96
N LYS A 224 6.70 -12.29 21.16
CA LYS A 224 6.49 -10.85 21.05
C LYS A 224 5.56 -10.52 19.89
N ASP A 225 4.81 -9.42 20.00
CA ASP A 225 4.05 -8.89 18.87
C ASP A 225 4.98 -8.23 17.85
N PHE A 226 4.53 -8.19 16.58
CA PHE A 226 5.28 -7.63 15.48
C PHE A 226 4.34 -7.02 14.44
N GLU A 227 4.87 -6.08 13.68
CA GLU A 227 4.21 -5.50 12.52
C GLU A 227 5.16 -5.52 11.32
N ILE A 228 4.64 -5.91 10.16
CA ILE A 228 5.36 -5.90 8.90
C ILE A 228 4.50 -5.29 7.81
N TYR A 229 5.16 -4.55 6.94
CA TYR A 229 4.52 -3.87 5.82
C TYR A 229 5.22 -4.21 4.52
N PRO A 230 4.52 -4.15 3.38
CA PRO A 230 5.12 -4.43 2.08
C PRO A 230 6.37 -3.60 1.81
N ASP A 231 7.30 -4.19 1.07
CA ASP A 231 8.51 -3.55 0.57
C ASP A 231 8.69 -3.90 -0.91
N PHE A 232 8.78 -2.91 -1.77
CA PHE A 232 8.78 -3.12 -3.21
C PHE A 232 10.16 -2.88 -3.82
N PRO A 233 10.62 -3.76 -4.73
CA PRO A 233 11.92 -3.60 -5.37
C PRO A 233 12.03 -2.36 -6.27
N THR A 234 10.91 -1.74 -6.62
CA THR A 234 10.85 -0.50 -7.40
C THR A 234 10.96 0.77 -6.56
N GLY A 235 11.03 0.64 -5.23
CA GLY A 235 11.03 1.78 -4.30
C GLY A 235 9.67 2.47 -4.22
N GLY A 236 9.68 3.79 -4.12
CA GLY A 236 8.50 4.63 -3.97
C GLY A 236 8.06 4.78 -2.51
N SER A 237 6.94 5.43 -2.32
CA SER A 237 6.32 5.61 -1.01
C SER A 237 5.01 4.83 -0.92
N ILE A 238 4.67 4.31 0.27
CA ILE A 238 3.43 3.56 0.49
C ILE A 238 2.64 4.11 1.66
N ASP A 239 1.32 4.12 1.49
CA ASP A 239 0.35 4.33 2.56
C ASP A 239 -0.33 3.00 2.90
N CYS A 240 0.01 2.48 4.08
CA CYS A 240 -0.49 1.22 4.62
C CYS A 240 -1.61 1.40 5.65
N SER A 241 -2.17 2.61 5.83
CA SER A 241 -3.22 2.90 6.83
C SER A 241 -4.45 1.99 6.71
N LYS A 242 -4.69 1.41 5.52
CA LYS A 242 -5.81 0.49 5.22
C LYS A 242 -5.34 -0.88 4.74
N TYR A 243 -4.13 -1.27 5.07
CA TYR A 243 -3.52 -2.52 4.60
C TYR A 243 -4.27 -3.77 5.06
N MET A 244 -4.85 -3.74 6.28
CA MET A 244 -5.61 -4.85 6.87
C MET A 244 -4.82 -6.17 6.87
N ASP A 245 -3.52 -6.12 7.12
CA ASP A 245 -2.64 -7.29 7.18
C ASP A 245 -2.75 -8.24 5.97
N GLY A 246 -2.89 -7.68 4.78
CA GLY A 246 -2.99 -8.44 3.54
C GLY A 246 -4.33 -9.13 3.27
N HIS A 247 -5.33 -8.97 4.13
CA HIS A 247 -6.67 -9.53 3.91
C HIS A 247 -7.39 -8.90 2.72
N ARG A 248 -8.32 -9.67 2.17
CA ARG A 248 -9.22 -9.21 1.12
C ARG A 248 -10.02 -7.98 1.59
N GLY A 249 -9.96 -6.90 0.82
CA GLY A 249 -10.55 -5.60 1.15
C GLY A 249 -9.54 -4.61 1.70
N GLY A 250 -8.32 -5.05 2.04
CA GLY A 250 -7.18 -4.19 2.31
C GLY A 250 -6.81 -3.33 1.10
N VAL A 251 -6.21 -2.19 1.37
CA VAL A 251 -5.79 -1.22 0.35
C VAL A 251 -4.41 -0.69 0.70
N VAL A 252 -3.49 -0.79 -0.24
CA VAL A 252 -2.17 -0.14 -0.18
C VAL A 252 -2.11 0.85 -1.32
N LYS A 253 -1.83 2.11 -1.01
CA LYS A 253 -1.55 3.12 -2.02
C LYS A 253 -0.04 3.24 -2.20
N VAL A 254 0.37 3.31 -3.44
CA VAL A 254 1.80 3.41 -3.81
C VAL A 254 1.99 4.65 -4.66
N ARG A 255 2.95 5.48 -4.28
CA ARG A 255 3.33 6.69 -5.01
C ARG A 255 4.74 6.59 -5.55
N ALA A 256 4.92 7.11 -6.76
CA ALA A 256 6.23 7.42 -7.31
C ALA A 256 6.97 8.44 -6.44
N LYS A 257 8.28 8.34 -6.34
CA LYS A 257 9.10 9.36 -5.69
C LYS A 257 9.42 10.44 -6.71
N ILE A 258 8.85 11.63 -6.49
CA ILE A 258 8.97 12.77 -7.40
C ILE A 258 9.72 13.89 -6.67
N GLU A 259 10.81 14.36 -7.26
CA GLU A 259 11.65 15.41 -6.71
C GLU A 259 11.64 16.65 -7.63
N LYS A 260 11.70 17.82 -7.03
CA LYS A 260 11.83 19.08 -7.74
C LYS A 260 13.31 19.38 -7.92
N ILE A 261 13.80 19.38 -9.17
CA ILE A 261 15.18 19.73 -9.49
C ILE A 261 15.32 21.26 -9.53
N ASP A 262 14.45 21.92 -10.27
CA ASP A 262 14.45 23.37 -10.41
C ASP A 262 13.01 23.92 -10.58
N LYS A 263 12.88 25.22 -10.86
CA LYS A 263 11.56 25.89 -11.03
C LYS A 263 10.72 25.33 -12.18
N ASN A 264 11.34 24.67 -13.15
CA ASN A 264 10.69 24.21 -14.36
C ASN A 264 10.94 22.72 -14.67
N THR A 265 11.65 22.01 -13.79
CA THR A 265 12.01 20.59 -14.00
C THR A 265 11.74 19.80 -12.74
N ILE A 266 11.03 18.71 -12.90
CA ILE A 266 10.81 17.69 -11.86
C ILE A 266 11.36 16.37 -12.37
N SER A 267 11.84 15.51 -11.45
CA SER A 267 12.34 14.17 -11.72
C SER A 267 11.49 13.15 -11.01
N ILE A 268 11.20 12.04 -11.68
CA ILE A 268 10.66 10.83 -11.05
C ILE A 268 11.83 9.87 -10.89
N ASN A 269 12.20 9.56 -9.63
CA ASN A 269 13.36 8.76 -9.30
C ASN A 269 13.01 7.32 -8.92
N GLU A 270 11.77 7.06 -8.52
CA GLU A 270 11.24 5.74 -8.21
C GLU A 270 9.80 5.64 -8.71
N ILE A 271 9.40 4.44 -9.16
CA ILE A 271 8.08 4.19 -9.76
C ILE A 271 7.20 3.32 -8.88
N PRO A 272 5.88 3.43 -8.95
CA PRO A 272 4.97 2.57 -8.22
C PRO A 272 5.12 1.11 -8.63
N TYR A 273 5.01 0.20 -7.66
CA TYR A 273 5.07 -1.23 -7.90
C TYR A 273 4.01 -1.70 -8.91
N GLY A 274 4.45 -2.47 -9.90
CA GLY A 274 3.62 -2.96 -11.00
C GLY A 274 3.52 -2.01 -12.21
N SER A 275 4.17 -0.83 -12.14
CA SER A 275 4.34 0.08 -13.27
C SER A 275 5.76 -0.02 -13.83
N THR A 276 5.94 0.39 -15.08
CA THR A 276 7.25 0.52 -15.73
C THR A 276 7.45 1.98 -16.14
N SER A 277 8.71 2.40 -16.39
CA SER A 277 8.99 3.77 -16.86
C SER A 277 8.19 4.07 -18.13
N HIS A 278 8.13 3.12 -19.05
CA HIS A 278 7.37 3.25 -20.29
C HIS A 278 5.87 3.43 -20.05
N SER A 279 5.24 2.55 -19.25
CA SER A 279 3.80 2.64 -18.96
C SER A 279 3.44 3.93 -18.20
N LEU A 280 4.33 4.38 -17.31
CA LEU A 280 4.15 5.60 -16.54
C LEU A 280 4.22 6.85 -17.44
N ILE A 281 5.22 6.92 -18.34
CA ILE A 281 5.35 7.99 -19.33
C ILE A 281 4.10 8.04 -20.23
N GLU A 282 3.63 6.89 -20.71
CA GLU A 282 2.40 6.82 -21.50
C GLU A 282 1.17 7.33 -20.74
N SER A 283 1.05 6.98 -19.46
CA SER A 283 -0.02 7.48 -18.58
C SER A 283 0.05 9.00 -18.42
N ILE A 284 1.26 9.56 -18.25
CA ILE A 284 1.51 11.00 -18.16
C ILE A 284 1.15 11.71 -19.48
N LEU A 285 1.55 11.14 -20.62
CA LEU A 285 1.21 11.69 -21.94
C LEU A 285 -0.29 11.67 -22.19
N ARG A 286 -0.98 10.59 -21.84
CA ARG A 286 -2.45 10.51 -21.89
C ARG A 286 -3.13 11.59 -21.04
N ALA A 287 -2.60 11.92 -19.87
CA ALA A 287 -3.11 12.99 -19.02
C ALA A 287 -2.83 14.38 -19.60
N LYS A 288 -1.66 14.58 -20.22
CA LYS A 288 -1.30 15.80 -20.97
C LYS A 288 -2.25 16.03 -22.15
N ASP A 289 -2.49 15.00 -22.98
CA ASP A 289 -3.34 15.10 -24.17
C ASP A 289 -4.80 15.39 -23.80
N LYS A 290 -5.25 14.91 -22.65
CA LYS A 290 -6.54 15.27 -22.05
C LYS A 290 -6.54 16.67 -21.40
N GLY A 291 -5.44 17.43 -21.49
CA GLY A 291 -5.33 18.78 -20.93
C GLY A 291 -5.34 18.86 -19.39
N LYS A 292 -5.21 17.74 -18.69
CA LYS A 292 -5.22 17.70 -17.23
C LYS A 292 -3.91 18.16 -16.60
N ILE A 293 -2.79 17.95 -17.32
CA ILE A 293 -1.44 18.33 -16.91
C ILE A 293 -0.80 19.15 -18.05
N LYS A 294 -0.07 20.19 -17.70
CA LYS A 294 0.69 21.00 -18.66
C LYS A 294 2.16 20.64 -18.58
N ILE A 295 2.67 19.97 -19.59
CA ILE A 295 4.07 19.52 -19.70
C ILE A 295 4.65 19.97 -21.03
N LYS A 296 5.88 20.49 -21.01
CA LYS A 296 6.62 20.89 -22.21
C LYS A 296 7.29 19.69 -22.89
N LYS A 297 8.05 18.89 -22.14
CA LYS A 297 8.82 17.74 -22.62
C LYS A 297 8.97 16.69 -21.51
N ILE A 298 9.09 15.42 -21.86
CA ILE A 298 9.47 14.32 -20.99
C ILE A 298 10.70 13.66 -21.59
N GLU A 299 11.67 13.32 -20.76
CA GLU A 299 12.90 12.59 -21.12
C GLU A 299 13.06 11.41 -20.17
N ASP A 300 13.22 10.21 -20.73
CA ASP A 300 13.54 9.01 -19.99
C ASP A 300 15.05 8.82 -19.96
N MET A 301 15.66 8.97 -18.81
CA MET A 301 17.09 8.79 -18.57
C MET A 301 17.36 7.55 -17.73
N THR A 302 16.36 6.66 -17.60
CA THR A 302 16.41 5.45 -16.80
C THR A 302 17.55 4.53 -17.25
N THR A 303 18.40 4.13 -16.29
CA THR A 303 19.49 3.19 -16.47
C THR A 303 19.38 2.06 -15.43
N GLU A 304 20.29 1.97 -14.46
CA GLU A 304 20.14 1.08 -13.30
C GLU A 304 19.11 1.60 -12.29
N LYS A 305 18.90 2.93 -12.30
CA LYS A 305 17.90 3.63 -11.49
C LYS A 305 16.95 4.35 -12.41
N VAL A 306 15.73 4.50 -11.95
CA VAL A 306 14.73 5.29 -12.66
C VAL A 306 15.10 6.77 -12.58
N GLU A 307 15.09 7.45 -13.73
CA GLU A 307 15.23 8.90 -13.84
C GLU A 307 14.39 9.38 -15.01
N ILE A 308 13.21 9.92 -14.73
CA ILE A 308 12.31 10.49 -15.75
C ILE A 308 12.21 11.97 -15.50
N LEU A 309 12.76 12.76 -16.42
CA LEU A 309 12.76 14.23 -16.35
C LEU A 309 11.53 14.80 -17.03
N ILE A 310 10.77 15.62 -16.30
CA ILE A 310 9.59 16.31 -16.81
C ILE A 310 9.83 17.81 -16.80
N HIS A 311 9.90 18.41 -18.00
CA HIS A 311 10.07 19.86 -18.17
C HIS A 311 8.72 20.56 -18.22
N LEU A 312 8.56 21.59 -17.40
CA LEU A 312 7.34 22.37 -17.24
C LEU A 312 7.42 23.71 -18.00
N PRO A 313 6.31 24.27 -18.45
CA PRO A 313 6.24 25.67 -18.87
C PRO A 313 6.56 26.62 -17.70
N ALA A 314 7.05 27.81 -17.99
CA ALA A 314 7.47 28.79 -16.98
C ALA A 314 6.33 29.33 -16.08
N ASP A 315 5.09 29.19 -16.53
CA ASP A 315 3.87 29.62 -15.84
C ASP A 315 3.21 28.53 -14.97
N VAL A 316 3.85 27.36 -14.86
CA VAL A 316 3.30 26.20 -14.15
C VAL A 316 4.12 25.92 -12.89
N SER A 317 3.44 25.83 -11.75
CA SER A 317 4.08 25.48 -10.47
C SER A 317 4.46 23.99 -10.45
N PRO A 318 5.71 23.63 -10.14
CA PRO A 318 6.12 22.23 -9.97
C PRO A 318 5.29 21.48 -8.92
N ASP A 319 5.03 22.10 -7.76
CA ASP A 319 4.31 21.46 -6.67
C ASP A 319 2.86 21.09 -7.06
N LYS A 320 2.15 22.00 -7.74
CA LYS A 320 0.81 21.72 -8.29
C LYS A 320 0.85 20.63 -9.38
N THR A 321 1.94 20.54 -10.13
CA THR A 321 2.10 19.50 -11.14
C THR A 321 2.37 18.14 -10.50
N ILE A 322 3.14 18.09 -9.43
CA ILE A 322 3.36 16.85 -8.66
C ILE A 322 2.02 16.32 -8.13
N ASP A 323 1.20 17.17 -7.53
CA ASP A 323 -0.13 16.77 -7.07
C ASP A 323 -1.04 16.32 -8.24
N ALA A 324 -0.93 16.98 -9.41
CA ALA A 324 -1.66 16.60 -10.62
C ALA A 324 -1.18 15.25 -11.19
N LEU A 325 0.11 14.95 -11.13
CA LEU A 325 0.67 13.65 -11.51
C LEU A 325 0.10 12.54 -10.63
N TYR A 326 0.06 12.72 -9.32
CA TYR A 326 -0.56 11.76 -8.42
C TYR A 326 -2.08 11.60 -8.63
N ALA A 327 -2.78 12.69 -8.96
CA ALA A 327 -4.23 12.67 -9.12
C ALA A 327 -4.71 12.11 -10.47
N PHE A 328 -3.94 12.21 -11.55
CA PHE A 328 -4.40 11.95 -12.92
C PHE A 328 -3.57 10.92 -13.69
N THR A 329 -2.51 10.41 -13.12
CA THR A 329 -1.62 9.45 -13.76
C THR A 329 -1.32 8.27 -12.85
N ASP A 330 -0.64 7.28 -13.38
CA ASP A 330 -0.22 6.10 -12.63
C ASP A 330 0.97 6.39 -11.67
N CYS A 331 1.30 7.68 -11.42
CA CYS A 331 2.23 8.07 -10.34
C CYS A 331 1.68 7.76 -8.95
N GLU A 332 0.37 7.65 -8.75
CA GLU A 332 -0.26 7.02 -7.59
C GLU A 332 -1.09 5.85 -8.07
N THR A 333 -0.80 4.65 -7.57
CA THR A 333 -1.55 3.44 -7.84
C THR A 333 -2.14 2.86 -6.57
N THR A 334 -3.19 2.07 -6.72
CA THR A 334 -3.83 1.40 -5.59
C THR A 334 -3.74 -0.11 -5.78
N ILE A 335 -3.19 -0.79 -4.79
CA ILE A 335 -3.06 -2.25 -4.77
C ILE A 335 -4.01 -2.82 -3.72
N ASN A 336 -4.78 -3.83 -4.12
CA ASN A 336 -5.66 -4.56 -3.21
C ASN A 336 -5.04 -5.94 -2.95
N PRO A 337 -4.45 -6.18 -1.78
CA PRO A 337 -3.92 -7.48 -1.40
C PRO A 337 -5.05 -8.50 -1.24
N ASN A 338 -4.71 -9.77 -1.40
CA ASN A 338 -5.59 -10.89 -1.18
C ASN A 338 -4.74 -12.13 -0.96
N ALA A 339 -4.38 -12.39 0.28
CA ALA A 339 -3.49 -13.50 0.62
C ALA A 339 -4.24 -14.82 0.62
N CYS A 340 -4.25 -15.49 -0.54
CA CYS A 340 -4.79 -16.82 -0.73
C CYS A 340 -3.64 -17.81 -0.93
N VAL A 341 -3.61 -18.89 -0.16
CA VAL A 341 -2.60 -19.95 -0.18
C VAL A 341 -3.25 -21.33 -0.15
N ILE A 342 -2.52 -22.35 -0.58
CA ILE A 342 -2.96 -23.75 -0.42
C ILE A 342 -2.42 -24.30 0.90
N VAL A 343 -3.32 -24.74 1.74
CA VAL A 343 -3.06 -25.43 3.00
C VAL A 343 -3.80 -26.76 2.94
N ASP A 344 -3.12 -27.88 3.14
CA ASP A 344 -3.71 -29.24 3.13
C ASP A 344 -4.62 -29.48 1.90
N ASN A 345 -4.12 -29.16 0.72
CA ASN A 345 -4.85 -29.25 -0.56
C ASN A 345 -6.15 -28.44 -0.64
N LYS A 346 -6.29 -27.38 0.16
CA LYS A 346 -7.45 -26.48 0.14
C LYS A 346 -6.98 -25.02 0.06
N PRO A 347 -7.62 -24.18 -0.76
CA PRO A 347 -7.34 -22.76 -0.76
C PRO A 347 -7.87 -22.10 0.51
N GLN A 348 -7.02 -21.34 1.20
CA GLN A 348 -7.35 -20.59 2.41
C GLN A 348 -6.93 -19.12 2.26
N PHE A 349 -7.70 -18.23 2.87
CA PHE A 349 -7.38 -16.80 2.93
C PHE A 349 -6.86 -16.51 4.33
N LEU A 350 -5.57 -16.20 4.41
CA LEU A 350 -4.87 -15.95 5.67
C LEU A 350 -4.41 -14.50 5.74
N SER A 351 -4.06 -14.03 6.94
CA SER A 351 -3.32 -12.79 7.09
C SER A 351 -1.84 -12.99 6.78
N VAL A 352 -1.12 -11.90 6.53
CA VAL A 352 0.34 -11.95 6.36
C VAL A 352 1.01 -12.39 7.67
N LYS A 353 0.48 -11.96 8.82
CA LYS A 353 0.94 -12.43 10.14
C LYS A 353 0.77 -13.93 10.29
N ASP A 354 -0.40 -14.48 9.93
CA ASP A 354 -0.66 -15.93 10.03
C ASP A 354 0.28 -16.73 9.13
N ILE A 355 0.53 -16.27 7.92
CA ILE A 355 1.50 -16.90 7.00
C ILE A 355 2.89 -16.89 7.61
N LEU A 356 3.35 -15.77 8.17
CA LEU A 356 4.69 -15.69 8.77
C LEU A 356 4.82 -16.55 10.02
N ILE A 357 3.77 -16.62 10.83
CA ILE A 357 3.72 -17.53 12.01
C ILE A 357 3.83 -18.98 11.54
N TYR A 358 3.11 -19.36 10.49
CA TYR A 358 3.19 -20.69 9.90
C TYR A 358 4.61 -20.99 9.41
N ASP A 359 5.18 -20.12 8.56
CA ASP A 359 6.53 -20.30 7.99
C ASP A 359 7.61 -20.39 9.06
N THR A 360 7.50 -19.59 10.13
CA THR A 360 8.43 -19.59 11.25
C THR A 360 8.39 -20.91 12.03
N ASN A 361 7.18 -21.41 12.33
CA ASN A 361 7.01 -22.68 13.02
C ASN A 361 7.42 -23.85 12.12
N HIS A 362 7.06 -23.81 10.85
CA HIS A 362 7.49 -24.83 9.88
C HIS A 362 9.01 -24.88 9.74
N THR A 363 9.68 -23.73 9.69
CA THR A 363 11.15 -23.66 9.72
C THR A 363 11.73 -24.31 10.96
N LYS A 364 11.16 -24.05 12.15
CA LYS A 364 11.58 -24.68 13.40
C LYS A 364 11.44 -26.22 13.34
N ASP A 365 10.30 -26.69 12.84
CA ASP A 365 10.01 -28.12 12.74
C ASP A 365 10.92 -28.83 11.72
N LEU A 366 11.25 -28.18 10.59
CA LEU A 366 12.23 -28.67 9.62
C LEU A 366 13.64 -28.77 10.22
N LEU A 367 14.09 -27.73 10.91
CA LEU A 367 15.40 -27.72 11.58
C LEU A 367 15.49 -28.81 12.68
N GLU A 368 14.41 -29.03 13.43
CA GLU A 368 14.35 -30.13 14.39
C GLU A 368 14.44 -31.49 13.69
N GLN A 369 13.73 -31.67 12.59
CA GLN A 369 13.78 -32.90 11.80
C GLN A 369 15.18 -33.17 11.24
N GLU A 370 15.85 -32.14 10.70
CA GLU A 370 17.25 -32.26 10.24
C GLU A 370 18.20 -32.68 11.37
N LEU A 371 18.08 -32.03 12.54
CA LEU A 371 18.90 -32.38 13.71
C LEU A 371 18.63 -33.81 14.17
N ARG A 372 17.38 -34.29 14.17
CA ARG A 372 17.04 -35.68 14.51
C ARG A 372 17.62 -36.68 13.54
N ILE A 373 17.56 -36.38 12.21
CA ILE A 373 18.19 -37.20 11.19
C ILE A 373 19.71 -37.22 11.41
N ARG A 374 20.32 -36.06 11.63
CA ARG A 374 21.76 -35.95 11.90
C ARG A 374 22.18 -36.72 13.15
N LEU A 375 21.37 -36.65 14.21
CA LEU A 375 21.62 -37.44 15.40
C LEU A 375 21.61 -38.95 15.12
N GLY A 376 20.61 -39.44 14.36
CA GLY A 376 20.52 -40.82 13.95
C GLY A 376 21.69 -41.25 13.06
N GLU A 377 22.18 -40.41 12.19
CA GLU A 377 23.41 -40.67 11.40
C GLU A 377 24.64 -40.75 12.31
N LEU A 378 24.80 -39.85 13.26
CA LEU A 378 25.90 -39.87 14.23
C LEU A 378 25.83 -41.12 15.15
N GLU A 379 24.61 -41.52 15.56
CA GLU A 379 24.41 -42.75 16.36
C GLU A 379 24.79 -44.00 15.56
N ASN A 380 24.47 -44.03 14.26
CA ASN A 380 24.89 -45.13 13.37
C ASN A 380 26.42 -45.10 13.14
N ASP A 381 27.00 -43.92 12.93
CA ASP A 381 28.45 -43.78 12.78
C ASP A 381 29.21 -44.16 14.04
N TRP A 382 28.69 -43.79 15.21
CA TRP A 382 29.22 -44.19 16.48
C TRP A 382 29.18 -45.73 16.67
N HIS A 383 27.99 -46.30 16.44
CA HIS A 383 27.82 -47.77 16.53
C HIS A 383 28.79 -48.49 15.64
N TYR A 384 28.83 -48.11 14.35
CA TYR A 384 29.68 -48.74 13.37
C TYR A 384 31.18 -48.56 13.68
N THR A 385 31.60 -47.39 14.15
CA THR A 385 33.00 -47.13 14.57
C THR A 385 33.33 -47.95 15.82
N SER A 386 32.40 -48.14 16.76
CA SER A 386 32.56 -48.99 17.95
C SER A 386 32.67 -50.47 17.59
N LEU A 387 31.84 -50.95 16.65
CA LEU A 387 31.97 -52.30 16.11
C LEU A 387 33.31 -52.53 15.42
N GLU A 388 33.80 -51.57 14.64
CA GLU A 388 35.10 -51.61 14.01
C GLU A 388 36.23 -51.72 15.04
N ARG A 389 36.13 -50.95 16.14
CA ARG A 389 37.06 -51.05 17.28
C ARG A 389 37.05 -52.44 17.87
N ILE A 390 35.88 -52.99 18.24
CA ILE A 390 35.73 -54.33 18.85
C ILE A 390 36.27 -55.39 17.90
N PHE A 391 35.93 -55.36 16.63
CA PHE A 391 36.33 -56.32 15.63
C PHE A 391 37.84 -56.44 15.46
N PHE A 392 38.59 -55.32 15.57
CA PHE A 392 40.03 -55.31 15.47
C PHE A 392 40.73 -55.46 16.85
N GLU A 393 40.29 -54.83 17.88
CA GLU A 393 40.92 -54.82 19.20
C GLU A 393 40.86 -56.24 19.80
N TYR A 394 39.73 -56.90 19.73
CA TYR A 394 39.58 -58.27 20.26
C TYR A 394 39.93 -59.36 19.25
N GLY A 395 40.41 -58.95 18.09
CA GLY A 395 40.91 -59.88 17.06
C GLY A 395 39.83 -60.78 16.43
N VAL A 396 38.56 -60.33 16.42
CA VAL A 396 37.44 -61.07 15.81
C VAL A 396 37.70 -61.30 14.31
N TYR A 397 38.39 -60.39 13.63
CA TYR A 397 38.77 -60.47 12.22
C TYR A 397 39.57 -61.74 11.90
N LYS A 398 40.23 -62.39 12.89
CA LYS A 398 40.98 -63.63 12.69
C LYS A 398 40.06 -64.79 12.27
N LEU A 399 38.76 -64.74 12.58
CA LEU A 399 37.80 -65.70 12.09
C LEU A 399 37.67 -65.71 10.58
N LEU A 400 38.03 -64.60 9.91
CA LEU A 400 38.06 -64.51 8.44
C LEU A 400 39.20 -65.38 7.82
N GLU A 401 40.24 -65.63 8.57
CA GLU A 401 41.40 -66.41 8.15
C GLU A 401 41.20 -67.92 8.42
N SER A 402 40.19 -68.28 9.23
CA SER A 402 39.92 -69.70 9.57
C SER A 402 39.30 -70.44 8.38
N LYS A 403 39.78 -71.69 8.15
CA LYS A 403 39.25 -72.59 7.14
C LYS A 403 38.29 -73.63 7.67
N ASP A 404 37.87 -73.47 8.93
CA ASP A 404 37.05 -74.43 9.66
C ASP A 404 35.55 -74.37 9.36
N PHE A 405 35.10 -73.36 8.60
CA PHE A 405 33.69 -73.09 8.27
C PHE A 405 33.31 -73.66 6.92
N PRO A 406 32.15 -74.37 6.80
CA PRO A 406 31.69 -74.97 5.56
C PRO A 406 31.27 -73.99 4.50
N SER A 407 30.69 -72.83 4.91
CA SER A 407 30.22 -71.79 4.01
C SER A 407 30.64 -70.40 4.49
N TRP A 408 30.49 -69.42 3.59
CA TRP A 408 30.70 -67.97 3.91
C TRP A 408 29.66 -67.43 4.90
N GLU A 409 28.42 -67.92 4.81
CA GLU A 409 27.35 -67.63 5.70
C GLU A 409 27.64 -68.13 7.12
N ASP A 410 28.08 -69.37 7.31
CA ASP A 410 28.46 -69.93 8.60
C ASP A 410 29.60 -69.13 9.26
N GLN A 411 30.55 -68.64 8.43
CA GLN A 411 31.65 -67.81 8.91
C GLN A 411 31.18 -66.47 9.41
N LYS A 412 30.23 -65.82 8.71
CA LYS A 412 29.60 -64.59 9.18
C LYS A 412 28.78 -64.77 10.47
N GLU A 413 28.01 -65.87 10.55
CA GLU A 413 27.28 -66.21 11.80
C GLU A 413 28.20 -66.36 12.98
N ALA A 414 29.36 -67.04 12.81
CA ALA A 414 30.35 -67.16 13.82
C ALA A 414 30.97 -65.81 14.24
N ILE A 415 31.19 -64.93 13.28
CA ILE A 415 31.64 -63.56 13.57
C ILE A 415 30.56 -62.79 14.34
N LEU A 416 29.28 -62.90 13.93
CA LEU A 416 28.16 -62.30 14.62
C LEU A 416 28.06 -62.78 16.07
N ALA A 417 28.09 -64.09 16.27
CA ALA A 417 28.07 -64.74 17.60
C ALA A 417 29.22 -64.20 18.49
N LYS A 418 30.43 -64.08 17.91
CA LYS A 418 31.56 -63.56 18.65
C LYS A 418 31.47 -62.08 18.96
N MET A 419 30.92 -61.29 18.01
CA MET A 419 30.66 -59.86 18.24
C MET A 419 29.56 -59.60 19.29
N GLN A 420 28.56 -60.47 19.40
CA GLN A 420 27.51 -60.40 20.40
C GLN A 420 28.02 -60.56 21.83
N GLU A 421 29.17 -61.20 22.06
CA GLU A 421 29.80 -61.26 23.41
C GLU A 421 30.15 -59.86 23.95
N TYR A 422 30.32 -58.87 23.06
CA TYR A 422 30.68 -57.49 23.37
C TYR A 422 29.51 -56.53 23.26
N ARG A 423 28.27 -56.99 23.23
CA ARG A 423 27.06 -56.20 23.08
C ARG A 423 26.99 -55.05 24.08
N ASP A 424 27.46 -55.23 25.31
CA ASP A 424 27.44 -54.18 26.34
C ASP A 424 28.29 -52.94 25.99
N GLN A 425 29.17 -53.02 25.01
CA GLN A 425 30.00 -51.94 24.54
C GLN A 425 29.35 -51.12 23.39
N VAL A 426 28.16 -51.53 22.93
CA VAL A 426 27.43 -50.87 21.82
C VAL A 426 26.02 -50.50 22.29
N ARG A 427 25.42 -49.51 21.62
CA ARG A 427 24.13 -48.94 22.01
C ARG A 427 22.92 -49.64 21.41
N ARG A 428 23.07 -50.26 20.24
CA ARG A 428 22.01 -51.02 19.56
C ARG A 428 22.42 -52.48 19.34
N GLU A 429 21.46 -53.34 19.01
CA GLU A 429 21.71 -54.75 18.68
C GLU A 429 22.58 -54.86 17.43
N ILE A 430 23.49 -55.83 17.46
CA ILE A 430 24.38 -56.13 16.34
C ILE A 430 23.59 -57.03 15.39
N VAL A 431 23.46 -56.63 14.16
CA VAL A 431 22.73 -57.35 13.12
C VAL A 431 23.67 -57.86 12.03
N MET A 432 23.17 -58.73 11.14
CA MET A 432 23.99 -59.36 10.10
C MET A 432 24.52 -58.31 9.11
N GLU A 433 23.74 -57.25 8.80
CA GLU A 433 24.14 -56.12 7.95
C GLU A 433 25.37 -55.37 8.51
N ASP A 434 25.53 -55.30 9.80
CA ASP A 434 26.72 -54.73 10.46
C ASP A 434 27.94 -55.58 10.17
N ILE A 435 27.78 -56.92 10.23
CA ILE A 435 28.86 -57.85 9.92
C ILE A 435 29.24 -57.77 8.46
N ASP A 436 28.28 -57.73 7.53
CA ASP A 436 28.53 -57.55 6.09
C ASP A 436 29.38 -56.32 5.83
N ARG A 437 29.05 -55.17 6.45
CA ARG A 437 29.85 -53.95 6.35
C ARG A 437 31.28 -54.08 6.95
N LEU A 438 31.42 -54.83 8.02
CA LEU A 438 32.73 -55.04 8.65
C LEU A 438 33.65 -55.91 7.78
N VAL A 439 33.15 -57.02 7.19
CA VAL A 439 33.95 -57.95 6.40
C VAL A 439 34.32 -57.43 5.00
N GLU A 440 33.56 -56.45 4.47
CA GLU A 440 33.90 -55.81 3.20
C GLU A 440 35.14 -54.88 3.30
N LYS A 441 35.67 -54.64 4.47
CA LYS A 441 36.81 -53.74 4.64
C LYS A 441 38.12 -54.31 4.08
N PRO A 442 38.93 -53.51 3.40
CA PRO A 442 40.20 -53.94 2.82
C PRO A 442 41.19 -54.36 3.89
N VAL A 443 41.85 -55.51 3.67
CA VAL A 443 42.89 -56.11 4.53
C VAL A 443 44.03 -55.14 4.88
N ARG A 444 44.31 -54.15 4.04
CA ARG A 444 45.28 -53.08 4.30
C ARG A 444 44.96 -52.25 5.53
N LYS A 445 43.68 -52.16 5.93
CA LYS A 445 43.25 -51.45 7.14
C LYS A 445 43.51 -52.26 8.40
N ILE A 446 43.53 -53.56 8.29
CA ILE A 446 43.83 -54.50 9.42
C ILE A 446 45.27 -54.34 9.93
N SER A 447 46.24 -54.20 8.99
CA SER A 447 47.66 -54.12 9.31
C SER A 447 48.14 -52.76 9.84
N ARG A 448 47.29 -51.75 9.81
CA ARG A 448 47.53 -50.35 10.27
C ARG A 448 46.49 -49.85 11.25
N PHE A 449 45.93 -50.79 12.00
CA PHE A 449 44.91 -50.42 12.98
C PHE A 449 45.51 -49.58 14.10
N ASP A 450 45.07 -48.38 14.28
CA ASP A 450 45.47 -47.44 15.33
C ASP A 450 44.25 -47.20 16.29
N THR A 451 44.27 -47.88 17.40
CA THR A 451 43.21 -47.81 18.43
C THR A 451 43.00 -46.37 18.88
N LYS A 452 44.06 -45.58 19.05
CA LYS A 452 43.96 -44.18 19.49
C LYS A 452 43.22 -43.31 18.51
N ALA A 453 43.46 -43.47 17.21
CA ALA A 453 42.77 -42.71 16.17
C ALA A 453 41.27 -43.05 16.13
N ILE A 454 40.91 -44.28 16.44
CA ILE A 454 39.47 -44.67 16.51
C ILE A 454 38.83 -44.13 17.79
N ASP A 455 39.52 -44.19 18.93
CA ASP A 455 39.01 -43.62 20.18
C ASP A 455 38.82 -42.11 20.07
N GLU A 456 39.77 -41.40 19.47
CA GLU A 456 39.64 -39.98 19.16
C GLU A 456 38.43 -39.70 18.24
N LYS A 457 38.19 -40.58 17.23
CA LYS A 457 37.03 -40.47 16.35
C LYS A 457 35.72 -40.73 17.09
N ILE A 458 35.65 -41.72 17.96
CA ILE A 458 34.46 -42.02 18.79
C ILE A 458 34.17 -40.84 19.71
N THR A 459 35.19 -40.31 20.38
CA THR A 459 35.03 -39.13 21.24
C THR A 459 34.50 -37.93 20.46
N ALA A 460 35.04 -37.66 19.28
CA ALA A 460 34.58 -36.58 18.41
C ALA A 460 33.12 -36.76 17.93
N ILE A 461 32.68 -37.99 17.66
CA ILE A 461 31.29 -38.30 17.37
C ILE A 461 30.40 -38.07 18.60
N GLU A 462 30.85 -38.47 19.78
CA GLU A 462 30.11 -38.25 21.04
C GLU A 462 29.95 -36.79 21.38
N GLU A 463 30.97 -35.94 21.14
CA GLU A 463 30.89 -34.52 21.30
C GLU A 463 29.87 -33.92 20.33
N GLN A 464 29.89 -34.31 19.03
CA GLN A 464 28.92 -33.89 18.05
C GLN A 464 27.49 -34.32 18.41
N MET A 465 27.31 -35.54 18.90
CA MET A 465 25.99 -36.03 19.37
C MET A 465 25.47 -35.24 20.57
N ALA A 466 26.37 -34.86 21.49
CA ALA A 466 26.00 -34.03 22.64
C ALA A 466 25.58 -32.63 22.20
N GLU A 467 26.32 -32.04 21.25
CA GLU A 467 25.98 -30.74 20.66
C GLU A 467 24.62 -30.79 19.95
N VAL A 468 24.40 -31.81 19.10
CA VAL A 468 23.11 -31.95 18.37
C VAL A 468 21.94 -32.18 19.33
N ARG A 469 22.14 -32.93 20.43
CA ARG A 469 21.10 -33.09 21.46
C ARG A 469 20.80 -31.79 22.18
N ASP A 470 21.80 -31.01 22.56
CA ASP A 470 21.58 -29.67 23.13
C ASP A 470 20.83 -28.74 22.18
N GLN A 471 21.13 -28.82 20.88
CA GLN A 471 20.40 -28.04 19.85
C GLN A 471 18.93 -28.49 19.73
N ILE A 472 18.64 -29.79 19.83
CA ILE A 472 17.26 -30.33 19.82
C ILE A 472 16.52 -29.89 21.08
N ASP A 473 17.14 -30.04 22.26
CA ASP A 473 16.55 -29.65 23.53
C ASP A 473 16.26 -28.16 23.64
N HIS A 474 17.03 -27.35 22.89
CA HIS A 474 16.89 -25.89 22.80
C HIS A 474 16.50 -25.42 21.39
N ILE A 475 15.61 -26.14 20.70
CA ILE A 475 15.29 -25.92 19.28
C ILE A 475 14.84 -24.48 18.99
N VAL A 476 14.09 -23.83 19.89
CA VAL A 476 13.67 -22.44 19.71
C VAL A 476 14.88 -21.50 19.64
N ARG A 477 15.87 -21.67 20.50
CA ARG A 477 17.10 -20.90 20.48
C ARG A 477 17.88 -21.15 19.19
N TYR A 478 18.00 -22.40 18.78
CA TYR A 478 18.67 -22.80 17.56
C TYR A 478 18.01 -22.13 16.33
N THR A 479 16.68 -22.13 16.26
CA THR A 479 15.91 -21.47 15.19
C THR A 479 16.09 -19.94 15.21
N ILE A 480 16.15 -19.32 16.39
CA ILE A 480 16.47 -17.89 16.52
C ILE A 480 17.86 -17.59 15.97
N ASP A 481 18.84 -18.43 16.30
CA ASP A 481 20.23 -18.26 15.83
C ASP A 481 20.31 -18.50 14.31
N TRP A 482 19.50 -19.40 13.76
CA TRP A 482 19.35 -19.59 12.31
C TRP A 482 18.88 -18.31 11.62
N PHE A 483 17.77 -17.71 12.03
CA PHE A 483 17.26 -16.46 11.43
C PHE A 483 18.25 -15.30 11.59
N LYS A 484 18.87 -15.16 12.75
CA LYS A 484 19.94 -14.15 12.98
C LYS A 484 21.15 -14.40 12.09
N GLY A 485 21.49 -15.67 11.87
CA GLY A 485 22.56 -16.09 10.96
C GLY A 485 22.27 -15.69 9.52
N LEU A 486 21.09 -15.99 9.00
CA LEU A 486 20.64 -15.58 7.68
C LEU A 486 20.68 -14.05 7.51
N LYS A 487 20.13 -13.31 8.49
CA LYS A 487 20.15 -11.84 8.48
C LYS A 487 21.58 -11.31 8.44
N LYS A 488 22.50 -11.85 9.25
CA LYS A 488 23.90 -11.43 9.27
C LYS A 488 24.62 -11.70 7.94
N LYS A 489 24.30 -12.82 7.29
CA LYS A 489 24.97 -13.30 6.08
C LYS A 489 24.47 -12.58 4.82
N TYR A 490 23.16 -12.39 4.70
CA TYR A 490 22.52 -11.91 3.48
C TYR A 490 21.82 -10.54 3.63
N GLY A 491 21.48 -10.12 4.84
CA GLY A 491 20.63 -8.94 5.06
C GLY A 491 21.18 -7.62 4.53
N LYS A 492 22.49 -7.52 4.28
CA LYS A 492 23.11 -6.32 3.68
C LYS A 492 22.69 -6.11 2.22
N ASP A 493 22.36 -7.19 1.53
CA ASP A 493 22.00 -7.19 0.12
C ASP A 493 20.51 -6.79 -0.09
N TYR A 494 19.72 -6.77 1.00
CA TYR A 494 18.29 -6.49 0.97
C TYR A 494 17.88 -5.35 1.93
N PRO A 495 18.39 -4.12 1.74
CA PRO A 495 17.89 -2.97 2.49
C PRO A 495 16.44 -2.68 2.11
N ARG A 496 15.67 -2.03 3.01
CA ARG A 496 14.33 -1.56 2.67
C ARG A 496 14.39 -0.52 1.55
N GLN A 497 13.55 -0.69 0.53
CA GLN A 497 13.51 0.18 -0.64
C GLN A 497 12.35 1.18 -0.56
N THR A 498 11.23 0.77 0.02
CA THR A 498 9.97 1.54 -0.01
C THR A 498 9.81 2.35 1.28
N GLU A 499 9.48 3.63 1.16
CA GLU A 499 9.22 4.52 2.29
C GLU A 499 7.75 4.41 2.74
N ILE A 500 7.53 4.21 4.06
CA ILE A 500 6.17 4.14 4.63
C ILE A 500 5.77 5.54 5.08
N THR A 501 4.72 6.10 4.45
CA THR A 501 4.22 7.45 4.77
C THR A 501 2.69 7.50 4.65
N ALA A 502 2.04 8.31 5.46
CA ALA A 502 0.62 8.60 5.28
C ALA A 502 0.41 9.57 4.11
N PHE A 503 -0.49 9.23 3.19
CA PHE A 503 -0.76 10.09 2.04
C PHE A 503 -1.90 11.06 2.31
N GLU A 504 -1.63 12.32 2.06
CA GLU A 504 -2.66 13.35 2.02
C GLU A 504 -3.65 13.06 0.89
N THR A 505 -4.93 13.22 1.18
CA THR A 505 -5.97 13.10 0.15
C THR A 505 -5.92 14.31 -0.76
N ILE A 506 -5.41 14.13 -1.97
CA ILE A 506 -5.37 15.18 -2.97
C ILE A 506 -6.80 15.48 -3.44
N ALA A 507 -7.29 16.67 -3.14
CA ALA A 507 -8.56 17.13 -3.65
C ALA A 507 -8.43 17.38 -5.16
N VAL A 508 -8.88 16.44 -5.97
CA VAL A 508 -8.82 16.48 -7.44
C VAL A 508 -9.33 17.81 -8.01
N THR A 509 -10.35 18.39 -7.37
CA THR A 509 -10.92 19.69 -7.78
C THR A 509 -9.98 20.88 -7.57
N LYS A 510 -9.02 20.78 -6.63
CA LYS A 510 -8.05 21.87 -6.36
C LYS A 510 -6.82 21.80 -7.27
N VAL A 511 -6.55 20.61 -7.80
CA VAL A 511 -5.34 20.32 -8.58
C VAL A 511 -5.61 20.36 -10.09
N VAL A 512 -6.87 20.21 -10.50
CA VAL A 512 -7.26 20.31 -11.91
C VAL A 512 -6.90 21.69 -12.43
N ASN A 513 -6.07 21.74 -13.46
CA ASN A 513 -5.86 22.97 -14.20
C ASN A 513 -7.19 23.43 -14.78
N ASN A 514 -7.51 24.71 -14.58
CA ASN A 514 -8.62 25.34 -15.26
C ASN A 514 -8.28 25.38 -16.75
N ASN A 515 -8.70 24.34 -17.46
CA ASN A 515 -8.43 24.14 -18.88
C ASN A 515 -9.57 24.67 -19.77
N ALA A 516 -10.65 25.15 -19.17
CA ALA A 516 -11.84 25.61 -19.86
C ALA A 516 -12.35 26.91 -19.25
N LYS A 517 -13.13 27.66 -20.04
CA LYS A 517 -13.78 28.91 -19.66
C LYS A 517 -15.28 28.69 -19.67
N LEU A 518 -15.92 28.91 -18.52
CA LEU A 518 -17.37 28.83 -18.39
C LEU A 518 -18.02 30.13 -18.87
N TYR A 519 -19.00 29.99 -19.75
CA TYR A 519 -19.86 31.07 -20.23
C TYR A 519 -21.31 30.77 -19.97
N ALA A 520 -22.11 31.79 -19.76
CA ALA A 520 -23.54 31.67 -19.60
C ALA A 520 -24.27 32.77 -20.41
N ASN A 521 -25.30 32.39 -21.14
CA ASN A 521 -26.29 33.32 -21.67
C ASN A 521 -27.45 33.38 -20.68
N MET A 522 -27.47 34.44 -19.86
CA MET A 522 -28.38 34.57 -18.74
C MET A 522 -29.86 34.73 -19.18
N GLU A 523 -30.08 35.32 -20.36
CA GLU A 523 -31.42 35.57 -20.88
C GLU A 523 -32.03 34.34 -21.56
N GLU A 524 -31.24 33.68 -22.42
CA GLU A 524 -31.70 32.50 -23.14
C GLU A 524 -31.59 31.23 -22.35
N GLY A 525 -30.77 31.21 -21.24
CA GLY A 525 -30.65 30.12 -20.31
C GLY A 525 -29.69 29.03 -20.73
N PHE A 526 -28.71 29.31 -21.57
CA PHE A 526 -27.65 28.37 -21.93
C PHE A 526 -26.38 28.61 -21.11
N VAL A 527 -25.77 27.52 -20.67
CA VAL A 527 -24.52 27.53 -19.89
C VAL A 527 -23.61 26.47 -20.46
N GLY A 528 -22.30 26.76 -20.59
CA GLY A 528 -21.32 25.76 -21.00
C GLY A 528 -19.98 26.36 -21.42
N ILE A 529 -19.01 25.47 -21.69
CA ILE A 529 -17.66 25.84 -22.10
C ILE A 529 -17.55 26.08 -23.63
N GLY A 530 -18.46 25.51 -24.39
CA GLY A 530 -18.54 25.72 -25.85
C GLY A 530 -19.26 26.98 -26.28
N LEU A 531 -19.85 27.76 -25.35
CA LEU A 531 -20.45 29.04 -25.63
C LEU A 531 -19.35 30.10 -25.87
N LYS A 532 -19.50 30.90 -26.99
CA LYS A 532 -18.58 31.96 -27.30
C LYS A 532 -19.18 33.34 -26.97
N ARG A 533 -18.35 34.36 -26.90
CA ARG A 533 -18.82 35.77 -26.74
C ARG A 533 -19.84 36.17 -27.78
N ASP A 534 -19.73 35.63 -29.00
CA ASP A 534 -20.61 35.94 -30.11
C ASP A 534 -22.06 35.43 -29.93
N ASP A 535 -22.28 34.48 -29.01
CA ASP A 535 -23.59 33.96 -28.63
C ASP A 535 -24.23 34.70 -27.42
N ASN A 536 -23.85 35.98 -27.19
CA ASN A 536 -24.20 36.75 -25.97
C ASN A 536 -23.80 36.03 -24.66
N GLY A 537 -22.76 35.21 -24.72
CA GLY A 537 -22.23 34.50 -23.54
C GLY A 537 -21.42 35.45 -22.64
N ILE A 538 -21.84 35.56 -21.40
CA ILE A 538 -21.11 36.27 -20.34
C ILE A 538 -20.07 35.30 -19.77
N PHE A 539 -18.81 35.71 -19.66
CA PHE A 539 -17.77 34.93 -18.98
C PHE A 539 -18.08 34.86 -17.48
N ILE A 540 -18.19 33.64 -16.95
CA ILE A 540 -18.48 33.38 -15.54
C ILE A 540 -17.20 33.15 -14.76
N GLY A 541 -16.27 32.37 -15.30
CA GLY A 541 -15.00 32.04 -14.66
C GLY A 541 -14.25 30.93 -15.37
N ASP A 542 -13.00 30.73 -14.95
CA ASP A 542 -12.21 29.60 -15.41
C ASP A 542 -12.66 28.31 -14.63
N CYS A 543 -12.78 27.21 -15.33
CA CYS A 543 -13.20 25.92 -14.79
C CYS A 543 -12.46 24.78 -15.48
N SER A 544 -12.71 23.56 -15.06
CA SER A 544 -12.26 22.36 -15.74
C SER A 544 -13.45 21.56 -16.27
N ASP A 545 -13.17 20.61 -17.14
CA ASP A 545 -14.13 19.60 -17.63
C ASP A 545 -14.73 18.73 -16.52
N LEU A 546 -14.07 18.70 -15.35
CA LEU A 546 -14.52 17.95 -14.17
C LEU A 546 -15.29 18.83 -13.17
N SER A 547 -15.31 20.14 -13.35
CA SER A 547 -15.97 21.06 -12.44
C SER A 547 -17.47 20.83 -12.40
N GLU A 548 -18.09 21.08 -11.26
CA GLU A 548 -19.54 21.19 -11.11
C GLU A 548 -19.93 22.66 -11.13
N ILE A 549 -21.09 22.97 -11.67
CA ILE A 549 -21.65 24.31 -11.72
C ILE A 549 -22.99 24.35 -11.02
N ILE A 550 -23.26 25.45 -10.32
CA ILE A 550 -24.58 25.75 -9.80
C ILE A 550 -25.25 26.79 -10.70
N VAL A 551 -26.49 26.51 -11.10
CA VAL A 551 -27.30 27.39 -11.92
C VAL A 551 -28.59 27.71 -11.16
N ILE A 552 -28.90 29.00 -11.00
CA ILE A 552 -30.06 29.49 -10.24
C ILE A 552 -30.91 30.36 -11.16
N GLY A 553 -32.18 30.02 -11.32
CA GLY A 553 -33.18 30.79 -12.07
C GLY A 553 -33.84 31.85 -11.20
N ARG A 554 -34.40 32.89 -11.88
CA ARG A 554 -35.17 33.95 -11.18
C ARG A 554 -36.44 33.43 -10.54
N ASP A 555 -36.96 32.32 -10.98
CA ASP A 555 -38.11 31.59 -10.38
C ASP A 555 -37.77 30.94 -9.05
N GLY A 556 -36.49 30.94 -8.66
CA GLY A 556 -36.01 30.35 -7.39
C GLY A 556 -35.60 28.89 -7.50
N LYS A 557 -35.65 28.31 -8.66
CA LYS A 557 -35.15 26.95 -8.89
C LYS A 557 -33.64 26.95 -9.10
N TYR A 558 -32.97 25.92 -8.61
CA TYR A 558 -31.56 25.74 -8.85
C TYR A 558 -31.20 24.29 -9.05
N ARG A 559 -30.12 24.06 -9.80
CA ARG A 559 -29.55 22.74 -10.11
C ARG A 559 -28.05 22.80 -10.04
N VAL A 560 -27.45 21.72 -9.58
CA VAL A 560 -25.99 21.52 -9.67
C VAL A 560 -25.74 20.37 -10.63
N THR A 561 -24.86 20.60 -11.61
CA THR A 561 -24.52 19.65 -12.66
C THR A 561 -23.05 19.73 -13.03
N LYS A 562 -22.52 18.75 -13.75
CA LYS A 562 -21.19 18.85 -14.35
C LYS A 562 -21.17 19.91 -15.46
N VAL A 563 -20.01 20.51 -15.65
CA VAL A 563 -19.74 21.35 -16.82
C VAL A 563 -19.92 20.51 -18.09
N THR A 564 -20.58 21.11 -19.09
CA THR A 564 -20.78 20.52 -20.42
C THR A 564 -20.45 21.56 -21.48
N ASP A 565 -20.35 21.16 -22.74
CA ASP A 565 -20.09 22.09 -23.82
C ASP A 565 -21.19 23.16 -23.96
N LYS A 566 -22.46 22.77 -23.91
CA LYS A 566 -23.63 23.64 -23.93
C LYS A 566 -24.86 22.93 -23.40
N ALA A 567 -25.46 23.46 -22.33
CA ALA A 567 -26.70 22.90 -21.76
C ALA A 567 -27.70 24.02 -21.53
N PHE A 568 -28.99 23.69 -21.64
CA PHE A 568 -30.12 24.58 -21.37
C PHE A 568 -30.66 24.40 -19.96
N PHE A 569 -30.82 25.47 -19.17
CA PHE A 569 -31.26 25.45 -17.77
C PHE A 569 -32.56 26.25 -17.54
N GLY A 570 -33.18 26.75 -18.57
CA GLY A 570 -34.36 27.64 -18.47
C GLY A 570 -33.98 29.09 -18.74
N LYS A 571 -34.94 29.88 -19.24
CA LYS A 571 -34.74 31.30 -19.53
C LYS A 571 -34.67 32.13 -18.24
N ASP A 572 -34.04 33.30 -18.32
CA ASP A 572 -33.93 34.28 -17.24
C ASP A 572 -33.16 33.71 -16.00
N LEU A 573 -31.92 33.30 -16.26
CA LEU A 573 -31.03 32.84 -15.19
C LEU A 573 -30.62 34.03 -14.32
N LEU A 574 -30.55 33.79 -13.03
CA LEU A 574 -30.18 34.80 -12.03
C LEU A 574 -28.68 34.72 -11.65
N TYR A 575 -28.16 33.50 -11.53
CA TYR A 575 -26.78 33.25 -11.13
C TYR A 575 -26.28 31.94 -11.71
N VAL A 576 -25.02 31.96 -12.15
CA VAL A 576 -24.26 30.79 -12.55
C VAL A 576 -22.88 30.90 -11.91
N GLY A 577 -22.38 29.81 -11.33
CA GLY A 577 -21.05 29.80 -10.72
C GLY A 577 -20.46 28.40 -10.69
N VAL A 578 -19.13 28.30 -10.55
CA VAL A 578 -18.47 27.03 -10.26
C VAL A 578 -18.84 26.60 -8.86
N PHE A 579 -19.21 25.34 -8.68
CA PHE A 579 -19.74 24.80 -7.43
C PHE A 579 -18.72 23.86 -6.78
N ASN A 580 -18.40 24.13 -5.52
CA ASN A 580 -17.56 23.24 -4.70
C ASN A 580 -18.44 22.47 -3.71
N ARG A 581 -18.31 21.13 -3.72
CA ARG A 581 -19.05 20.29 -2.78
C ARG A 581 -18.58 20.55 -1.35
N ASN A 582 -19.53 20.48 -0.41
CA ASN A 582 -19.29 20.69 1.03
C ASN A 582 -18.75 22.08 1.39
N ASP A 583 -18.84 23.06 0.47
CA ASP A 583 -18.54 24.44 0.80
C ASP A 583 -19.63 25.02 1.73
N THR A 584 -19.27 25.19 2.98
CA THR A 584 -20.10 25.80 4.02
C THR A 584 -19.87 27.30 4.14
N ARG A 585 -18.85 27.84 3.47
CA ARG A 585 -18.48 29.27 3.55
C ARG A 585 -19.17 30.13 2.53
N THR A 586 -19.54 29.58 1.36
CA THR A 586 -20.33 30.32 0.39
C THR A 586 -21.78 30.44 0.84
N ILE A 587 -22.15 31.63 1.26
CA ILE A 587 -23.50 31.95 1.75
C ILE A 587 -24.25 32.77 0.71
N TYR A 588 -25.45 32.29 0.40
CA TYR A 588 -26.37 32.96 -0.51
C TYR A 588 -27.36 33.81 0.28
N ASN A 589 -27.37 35.12 0.01
CA ASN A 589 -28.31 36.06 0.61
C ASN A 589 -29.41 36.36 -0.41
N VAL A 590 -30.69 36.19 -0.03
CA VAL A 590 -31.81 36.18 -0.97
C VAL A 590 -32.98 36.97 -0.38
N ILE A 591 -33.62 37.87 -1.20
CA ILE A 591 -34.98 38.39 -0.94
C ILE A 591 -35.88 37.92 -2.09
N TYR A 592 -36.97 37.23 -1.77
CA TYR A 592 -37.89 36.72 -2.75
C TYR A 592 -39.34 37.07 -2.42
N ARG A 593 -40.22 37.09 -3.43
CA ARG A 593 -41.65 37.21 -3.32
C ARG A 593 -42.27 35.79 -3.40
N ASP A 594 -43.05 35.44 -2.42
CA ASP A 594 -43.85 34.21 -2.44
C ASP A 594 -45.03 34.34 -3.39
N GLY A 595 -45.15 33.41 -4.32
CA GLY A 595 -46.17 33.42 -5.37
C GLY A 595 -47.60 33.30 -4.82
N LYS A 596 -47.78 32.49 -3.75
CA LYS A 596 -49.10 32.25 -3.15
C LYS A 596 -49.61 33.44 -2.27
N SER A 597 -48.73 33.92 -1.41
CA SER A 597 -49.09 34.98 -0.45
C SER A 597 -48.74 36.39 -0.92
N SER A 598 -47.98 36.53 -1.98
CA SER A 598 -47.42 37.82 -2.44
C SER A 598 -46.62 38.58 -1.38
N ILE A 599 -46.14 37.91 -0.35
CA ILE A 599 -45.32 38.45 0.74
C ILE A 599 -43.85 38.29 0.41
N TYR A 600 -43.02 39.21 0.90
CA TYR A 600 -41.59 39.20 0.64
C TYR A 600 -40.84 38.65 1.86
N TYR A 601 -39.91 37.70 1.61
CA TYR A 601 -39.09 37.04 2.61
C TYR A 601 -37.62 37.22 2.30
N ALA A 602 -36.77 37.26 3.32
CA ALA A 602 -35.33 37.21 3.19
C ALA A 602 -34.76 35.98 3.89
N LYS A 603 -33.74 35.41 3.35
CA LYS A 603 -32.99 34.32 4.00
C LYS A 603 -31.53 34.30 3.59
N ARG A 604 -30.72 33.67 4.47
CA ARG A 604 -29.31 33.33 4.25
C ARG A 604 -29.16 31.82 4.33
N PHE A 605 -28.44 31.19 3.40
CA PHE A 605 -28.25 29.76 3.40
C PHE A 605 -26.99 29.35 2.62
N ALA A 606 -26.42 28.19 2.98
CA ALA A 606 -25.40 27.51 2.17
C ALA A 606 -26.05 26.39 1.37
N VAL A 607 -25.45 26.03 0.24
CA VAL A 607 -25.85 24.87 -0.56
C VAL A 607 -24.86 23.74 -0.28
N THR A 608 -25.21 22.90 0.68
CA THR A 608 -24.51 21.66 1.03
C THR A 608 -25.43 20.46 0.78
N GLY A 609 -24.91 19.27 0.64
CA GLY A 609 -25.72 18.05 0.55
C GLY A 609 -26.73 18.07 -0.60
N ILE A 610 -26.28 17.98 -1.84
CA ILE A 610 -27.08 17.96 -3.06
C ILE A 610 -26.90 16.66 -3.83
N THR A 611 -27.94 16.27 -4.57
CA THR A 611 -27.86 15.23 -5.61
C THR A 611 -27.65 15.93 -6.95
N ARG A 612 -26.65 15.47 -7.72
CA ARG A 612 -26.37 16.01 -9.06
C ARG A 612 -27.60 15.89 -9.96
N ASP A 613 -27.80 16.89 -10.83
CA ASP A 613 -28.85 16.93 -11.85
C ASP A 613 -30.28 17.00 -11.32
N ARG A 614 -30.46 17.05 -10.00
CA ARG A 614 -31.77 17.24 -9.36
C ARG A 614 -32.07 18.73 -9.21
N GLU A 615 -33.32 19.10 -9.52
CA GLU A 615 -33.84 20.44 -9.31
C GLU A 615 -34.28 20.66 -7.88
N TYR A 616 -33.92 21.80 -7.31
CA TYR A 616 -34.27 22.23 -5.95
C TYR A 616 -34.89 23.63 -6.01
N ASP A 617 -35.66 24.02 -4.98
CA ASP A 617 -36.30 25.34 -4.86
C ASP A 617 -35.72 26.14 -3.68
N ILE A 618 -35.32 27.37 -3.94
CA ILE A 618 -34.88 28.33 -2.93
C ILE A 618 -36.07 28.94 -2.21
N THR A 619 -37.20 29.11 -2.91
CA THR A 619 -38.42 29.75 -2.41
C THR A 619 -39.29 28.77 -1.62
N THR A 620 -40.59 29.04 -1.49
CA THR A 620 -41.56 28.09 -0.94
C THR A 620 -42.04 27.07 -1.95
N GLY A 621 -41.59 27.11 -3.20
CA GLY A 621 -42.06 26.27 -4.30
C GLY A 621 -43.46 26.66 -4.82
N ALA A 622 -44.05 27.76 -4.34
CA ALA A 622 -45.37 28.22 -4.82
C ALA A 622 -45.23 28.79 -6.24
N PRO A 623 -46.11 28.41 -7.19
CA PRO A 623 -46.13 28.96 -8.54
C PRO A 623 -46.17 30.50 -8.52
N GLY A 624 -45.33 31.16 -9.35
CA GLY A 624 -45.21 32.63 -9.40
C GLY A 624 -44.34 33.26 -8.34
N SER A 625 -43.59 32.45 -7.54
CA SER A 625 -42.50 32.94 -6.69
C SER A 625 -41.38 33.52 -7.54
N THR A 626 -40.73 34.61 -7.08
CA THR A 626 -39.71 35.31 -7.84
C THR A 626 -38.66 35.89 -6.90
N ILE A 627 -37.39 35.73 -7.22
CA ILE A 627 -36.26 36.32 -6.50
C ILE A 627 -36.07 37.79 -6.97
N LEU A 628 -35.98 38.72 -6.03
CA LEU A 628 -35.76 40.14 -6.28
C LEU A 628 -34.34 40.61 -5.94
N TRP A 629 -33.69 39.93 -4.98
CA TRP A 629 -32.32 40.21 -4.59
C TRP A 629 -31.61 38.88 -4.36
N PHE A 630 -30.38 38.82 -4.90
CA PHE A 630 -29.55 37.64 -4.76
C PHE A 630 -28.07 38.05 -4.73
N THR A 631 -27.31 37.53 -3.79
CA THR A 631 -25.85 37.61 -3.73
C THR A 631 -25.25 36.29 -3.32
N ALA A 632 -24.12 35.92 -3.94
CA ALA A 632 -23.30 34.79 -3.55
C ALA A 632 -22.08 35.34 -2.81
N ASN A 633 -21.91 35.00 -1.55
CA ASN A 633 -20.89 35.53 -0.65
C ASN A 633 -19.96 34.41 -0.21
N HIS A 634 -18.76 34.36 -0.81
CA HIS A 634 -17.82 33.23 -0.65
C HIS A 634 -17.21 33.10 0.76
N ASN A 635 -17.32 34.14 1.57
CA ASN A 635 -16.81 34.15 2.95
C ASN A 635 -17.90 34.54 3.96
N GLY A 636 -19.17 34.32 3.61
CA GLY A 636 -20.30 34.60 4.50
C GLY A 636 -20.52 36.04 4.80
N GLU A 637 -20.16 36.97 3.90
CA GLU A 637 -20.41 38.40 4.03
C GLU A 637 -21.92 38.68 4.11
N ALA A 638 -22.28 39.71 4.88
CA ALA A 638 -23.64 40.11 5.10
C ALA A 638 -23.83 41.57 4.75
N GLU A 639 -24.32 41.83 3.53
CA GLU A 639 -24.55 43.18 3.04
C GLU A 639 -25.79 43.82 3.65
N THR A 640 -25.78 45.16 3.70
CA THR A 640 -26.96 45.98 3.99
C THR A 640 -27.58 46.49 2.71
N VAL A 641 -28.87 46.29 2.52
CA VAL A 641 -29.60 46.72 1.35
C VAL A 641 -30.69 47.75 1.71
N ARG A 642 -30.94 48.70 0.79
CA ARG A 642 -32.07 49.62 0.90
C ARG A 642 -33.23 49.09 0.07
N VAL A 643 -34.34 48.81 0.74
CA VAL A 643 -35.59 48.31 0.17
C VAL A 643 -36.55 49.49 -0.05
N ASN A 644 -36.90 49.75 -1.28
CA ASN A 644 -37.85 50.81 -1.69
C ASN A 644 -39.21 50.16 -1.98
N LEU A 645 -40.25 50.69 -1.33
CA LEU A 645 -41.63 50.21 -1.48
C LEU A 645 -42.40 51.05 -2.50
N ARG A 646 -43.33 50.39 -3.21
CA ARG A 646 -44.25 51.10 -4.08
C ARG A 646 -45.20 51.95 -3.27
N ALA A 647 -45.31 53.23 -3.64
CA ALA A 647 -46.23 54.17 -2.97
C ALA A 647 -47.67 53.65 -2.94
N LYS A 648 -48.30 53.69 -1.75
CA LYS A 648 -49.68 53.25 -1.50
C LYS A 648 -50.32 54.25 -0.53
N PRO A 649 -51.63 54.60 -0.68
CA PRO A 649 -52.34 55.42 0.31
C PRO A 649 -52.16 54.88 1.72
N LYS A 650 -51.82 55.72 2.69
CA LYS A 650 -51.55 55.43 4.08
C LYS A 650 -50.19 54.77 4.40
N LEU A 651 -49.34 54.58 3.46
CA LEU A 651 -47.98 54.08 3.68
C LEU A 651 -47.03 55.23 3.95
N LYS A 652 -46.61 55.44 5.24
CA LYS A 652 -45.77 56.56 5.63
C LYS A 652 -44.28 56.37 5.34
N LYS A 653 -43.79 55.14 5.41
CA LYS A 653 -42.36 54.78 5.22
C LYS A 653 -42.20 54.10 3.84
N LEU A 654 -41.62 54.81 2.86
CA LEU A 654 -41.45 54.32 1.50
C LEU A 654 -40.11 53.57 1.27
N SER A 655 -39.17 53.69 2.18
CA SER A 655 -37.92 52.97 2.12
C SER A 655 -37.42 52.60 3.53
N PHE A 656 -36.70 51.51 3.63
CA PHE A 656 -36.01 51.09 4.86
C PHE A 656 -34.75 50.30 4.46
N GLU A 657 -33.85 50.23 5.45
CA GLU A 657 -32.62 49.43 5.32
C GLU A 657 -32.87 48.05 5.89
N TYR A 658 -32.30 47.09 5.26
CA TYR A 658 -32.37 45.68 5.64
C TYR A 658 -30.95 45.14 5.74
N ASP A 659 -30.52 44.72 6.92
CA ASP A 659 -29.22 44.19 7.18
C ASP A 659 -29.26 42.66 7.22
N PHE A 660 -28.48 42.02 6.36
CA PHE A 660 -28.41 40.57 6.31
C PHE A 660 -27.61 40.00 7.49
N SER A 661 -26.76 40.77 8.20
CA SER A 661 -26.01 40.30 9.36
C SER A 661 -26.93 39.88 10.53
N GLU A 662 -28.13 40.49 10.62
CA GLU A 662 -29.14 40.13 11.61
C GLU A 662 -29.86 38.80 11.27
N LEU A 663 -29.62 38.22 10.10
CA LEU A 663 -30.23 36.96 9.69
C LEU A 663 -29.32 35.79 10.01
N ALA A 664 -29.82 34.86 10.83
CA ALA A 664 -29.13 33.56 10.99
C ALA A 664 -29.11 32.78 9.70
N ILE A 665 -27.99 32.14 9.44
CA ILE A 665 -27.79 31.19 8.33
C ILE A 665 -28.63 29.94 8.62
N LYS A 666 -29.58 29.59 7.76
CA LYS A 666 -30.54 28.49 7.94
C LYS A 666 -30.43 27.50 6.76
N GLY A 667 -31.03 26.35 6.89
CA GLY A 667 -31.07 25.36 5.79
C GLY A 667 -31.76 25.91 4.54
N LYS A 668 -31.35 25.41 3.37
CA LYS A 668 -31.85 25.83 2.04
C LYS A 668 -33.38 25.78 1.87
N THR A 669 -34.07 24.91 2.59
CA THR A 669 -35.54 24.74 2.54
C THR A 669 -36.31 25.68 3.47
N SER A 670 -35.63 26.51 4.27
CA SER A 670 -36.28 27.46 5.19
C SER A 670 -37.04 28.53 4.39
N ARG A 671 -38.18 28.95 4.90
CA ARG A 671 -39.01 30.04 4.33
C ARG A 671 -38.33 31.43 4.42
N GLY A 672 -37.50 31.64 5.42
CA GLY A 672 -36.87 32.92 5.71
C GLY A 672 -37.70 33.85 6.56
N ASN A 673 -37.17 35.05 6.86
CA ASN A 673 -37.79 36.08 7.66
C ASN A 673 -38.62 37.07 6.84
N LEU A 674 -39.70 37.59 7.40
CA LEU A 674 -40.60 38.53 6.72
C LEU A 674 -39.86 39.88 6.48
N VAL A 675 -39.80 40.32 5.22
CA VAL A 675 -39.26 41.62 4.83
C VAL A 675 -40.38 42.64 4.70
N SER A 676 -41.39 42.33 3.90
CA SER A 676 -42.49 43.25 3.66
C SER A 676 -43.77 42.56 3.21
N LYS A 677 -44.89 43.05 3.65
CA LYS A 677 -46.24 42.76 3.13
C LYS A 677 -46.66 43.71 1.98
N ASN A 678 -45.90 44.77 1.75
CA ASN A 678 -46.15 45.74 0.68
C ASN A 678 -45.25 45.48 -0.51
N VAL A 679 -45.69 45.93 -1.68
CA VAL A 679 -44.95 45.69 -2.92
C VAL A 679 -43.59 46.40 -2.88
N ILE A 680 -42.54 45.62 -3.01
CA ILE A 680 -41.17 46.13 -3.18
C ILE A 680 -41.01 46.58 -4.64
N GLN A 681 -40.61 47.87 -4.85
CA GLN A 681 -40.37 48.43 -6.16
C GLN A 681 -38.94 48.23 -6.62
N LYS A 682 -37.95 48.42 -5.73
CA LYS A 682 -36.52 48.27 -6.02
C LYS A 682 -35.73 47.97 -4.75
N ILE A 683 -34.72 47.15 -4.89
CA ILE A 683 -33.71 46.89 -3.83
C ILE A 683 -32.36 47.38 -4.35
N VAL A 684 -31.59 48.09 -3.51
CA VAL A 684 -30.29 48.67 -3.88
C VAL A 684 -29.29 48.34 -2.77
N LEU A 685 -28.09 47.90 -3.14
CA LEU A 685 -26.97 47.74 -2.23
C LEU A 685 -26.63 49.06 -1.53
N LYS A 686 -26.57 49.11 -0.20
CA LYS A 686 -26.11 50.25 0.56
C LYS A 686 -24.67 50.11 1.03
N ALA A 687 -24.32 48.96 1.60
CA ALA A 687 -22.97 48.67 2.09
C ALA A 687 -22.66 47.21 1.87
N LYS A 688 -21.43 46.89 1.52
CA LYS A 688 -20.87 45.54 1.59
C LYS A 688 -20.68 45.19 3.08
N GLY A 689 -21.16 44.05 3.51
CA GLY A 689 -21.02 43.61 4.88
C GLY A 689 -19.67 42.91 5.12
N VAL A 690 -19.42 42.60 6.37
CA VAL A 690 -18.29 41.79 6.79
C VAL A 690 -18.71 40.33 6.93
N SER A 691 -17.76 39.42 6.99
CA SER A 691 -18.01 37.99 7.26
C SER A 691 -18.69 37.79 8.61
N THR A 692 -19.75 36.97 8.61
CA THR A 692 -20.48 36.58 9.81
C THR A 692 -20.19 35.15 10.25
N ILE A 693 -19.29 34.49 9.54
CA ILE A 693 -18.78 33.15 9.81
C ILE A 693 -17.41 33.31 10.41
N GLY A 694 -17.18 32.87 11.63
CA GLY A 694 -15.92 32.98 12.35
C GLY A 694 -14.69 32.55 11.53
N GLY A 695 -13.51 32.68 12.08
CA GLY A 695 -12.28 32.23 11.46
C GLY A 695 -12.32 30.73 11.12
N LYS A 696 -11.38 30.31 10.26
CA LYS A 696 -11.20 28.91 9.87
C LYS A 696 -10.10 28.33 10.77
N ASP A 697 -10.36 27.23 11.45
CA ASP A 697 -9.33 26.51 12.18
C ASP A 697 -8.33 25.89 11.21
N ILE A 698 -7.06 26.09 11.49
CA ILE A 698 -5.94 25.58 10.66
C ILE A 698 -4.98 24.81 11.56
N TRP A 699 -4.55 23.68 11.05
CA TRP A 699 -3.53 22.82 11.66
C TRP A 699 -2.31 22.75 10.75
N TYR A 700 -1.18 22.38 11.31
CA TYR A 700 0.03 22.04 10.58
C TYR A 700 0.33 20.56 10.78
N ASP A 701 0.35 19.82 9.69
CA ASP A 701 0.74 18.41 9.71
C ASP A 701 2.25 18.29 9.47
N PRO A 702 3.05 17.89 10.48
CA PRO A 702 4.50 17.76 10.36
C PRO A 702 4.93 16.61 9.44
N ASP A 703 4.10 15.57 9.27
CA ASP A 703 4.43 14.40 8.46
C ASP A 703 4.42 14.73 6.97
N ILE A 704 3.46 15.55 6.57
CA ILE A 704 3.33 16.01 5.17
C ILE A 704 3.86 17.44 4.94
N GLN A 705 4.32 18.13 6.00
CA GLN A 705 4.86 19.49 6.00
C GLN A 705 3.93 20.54 5.38
N LYS A 706 2.62 20.41 5.64
CA LYS A 706 1.56 21.28 5.09
C LYS A 706 0.54 21.69 6.13
N LEU A 707 -0.26 22.69 5.74
CA LEU A 707 -1.45 23.07 6.50
C LEU A 707 -2.60 22.10 6.21
N ASP A 708 -3.38 21.82 7.24
CA ASP A 708 -4.56 20.96 7.21
C ASP A 708 -5.78 21.69 7.80
N GLU A 709 -6.99 21.31 7.35
CA GLU A 709 -8.25 21.83 7.87
C GLU A 709 -9.11 20.76 8.55
N ASP A 710 -8.67 19.49 8.49
CA ASP A 710 -9.41 18.32 8.98
C ASP A 710 -9.00 17.91 10.41
N GLY A 711 -8.14 18.71 11.08
CA GLY A 711 -7.73 18.48 12.47
C GLY A 711 -6.46 17.64 12.63
N ARG A 712 -5.64 17.50 11.60
CA ARG A 712 -4.38 16.74 11.66
C ARG A 712 -3.21 17.63 12.06
N GLY A 713 -2.43 17.18 13.04
CA GLY A 713 -1.19 17.83 13.46
C GLY A 713 -1.37 18.92 14.51
N ILE A 714 -0.55 19.97 14.44
CA ILE A 714 -0.47 21.05 15.42
C ILE A 714 -1.55 22.10 15.11
N HIS A 715 -2.44 22.39 16.05
CA HIS A 715 -3.44 23.44 15.89
C HIS A 715 -2.78 24.83 15.93
N LEU A 716 -2.91 25.59 14.87
CA LEU A 716 -2.35 26.93 14.74
C LEU A 716 -3.32 28.04 15.13
N GLY A 717 -4.58 27.69 15.43
CA GLY A 717 -5.65 28.63 15.77
C GLY A 717 -6.59 28.98 14.62
N GLN A 718 -7.45 29.96 14.84
CA GLN A 718 -8.42 30.41 13.84
C GLN A 718 -7.84 31.51 12.95
N PHE A 719 -7.99 31.34 11.66
CA PHE A 719 -7.52 32.25 10.63
C PHE A 719 -8.71 32.90 9.91
N SER A 720 -8.59 34.16 9.62
CA SER A 720 -9.58 34.95 8.88
C SER A 720 -8.91 36.03 8.02
N GLY A 721 -9.48 36.33 6.86
CA GLY A 721 -9.08 37.47 6.05
C GLY A 721 -7.60 37.45 5.65
N GLU A 722 -6.82 38.38 6.19
CA GLU A 722 -5.40 38.59 5.86
C GLU A 722 -4.43 37.95 6.85
N ASP A 723 -4.90 37.11 7.77
CA ASP A 723 -4.04 36.42 8.73
C ASP A 723 -2.96 35.62 8.01
N LYS A 724 -1.76 35.55 8.61
CA LYS A 724 -0.59 34.86 8.04
C LYS A 724 -0.07 33.80 8.96
N VAL A 725 0.53 32.78 8.39
CA VAL A 725 1.29 31.73 9.07
C VAL A 725 2.76 32.16 9.13
N LEU A 726 3.34 32.11 10.31
CA LEU A 726 4.77 32.32 10.54
C LEU A 726 5.48 30.98 10.59
N ALA A 727 6.49 30.78 9.74
CA ALA A 727 7.34 29.59 9.73
C ALA A 727 8.81 29.98 10.02
N VAL A 728 9.43 29.35 11.00
CA VAL A 728 10.81 29.62 11.45
C VAL A 728 11.65 28.36 11.36
N PHE A 729 12.84 28.44 10.76
CA PHE A 729 13.70 27.32 10.44
C PHE A 729 15.01 27.32 11.27
N LYS A 730 15.58 26.13 11.48
CA LYS A 730 16.86 25.94 12.21
C LYS A 730 18.04 26.68 11.63
N ASN A 731 18.02 26.97 10.33
CA ASN A 731 19.03 27.78 9.68
C ASN A 731 18.95 29.29 10.07
N GLY A 732 18.00 29.67 10.90
CA GLY A 732 17.78 31.05 11.34
C GLY A 732 17.07 31.95 10.36
N THR A 733 16.40 31.36 9.35
CA THR A 733 15.48 32.09 8.47
C THR A 733 14.03 31.92 8.92
N TYR A 734 13.20 32.91 8.59
CA TYR A 734 11.75 32.81 8.69
C TYR A 734 11.11 33.39 7.44
N TYR A 735 9.88 32.98 7.18
CA TYR A 735 8.99 33.65 6.23
C TYR A 735 7.53 33.53 6.68
N THR A 736 6.68 34.38 6.11
CA THR A 736 5.25 34.33 6.35
C THR A 736 4.49 33.98 5.09
N THR A 737 3.44 33.17 5.21
CA THR A 737 2.58 32.78 4.11
C THR A 737 1.12 33.13 4.40
N SER A 738 0.27 33.10 3.39
CA SER A 738 -1.18 32.96 3.60
C SER A 738 -1.47 31.59 4.24
N PHE A 739 -2.67 31.42 4.77
CA PHE A 739 -3.13 30.10 5.27
C PHE A 739 -3.74 29.21 4.17
N ASP A 740 -3.26 29.36 2.92
CA ASP A 740 -3.64 28.47 1.83
C ASP A 740 -3.05 27.08 2.05
N LEU A 741 -3.89 26.04 1.98
CA LEU A 741 -3.51 24.64 2.20
C LEU A 741 -2.50 24.09 1.17
N SER A 742 -2.28 24.82 0.07
CA SER A 742 -1.24 24.48 -0.93
C SER A 742 0.18 24.82 -0.46
N ASN A 743 0.35 25.64 0.59
CA ASN A 743 1.65 26.02 1.10
C ASN A 743 2.40 24.83 1.71
N ARG A 744 3.68 24.69 1.36
CA ARG A 744 4.60 23.67 1.91
C ARG A 744 5.72 24.33 2.71
N TYR A 745 6.05 23.73 3.85
CA TYR A 745 7.09 24.21 4.76
C TYR A 745 8.27 23.25 4.79
N GLN A 746 8.94 23.13 3.64
CA GLN A 746 10.06 22.20 3.47
C GLN A 746 11.32 22.67 4.17
N GLY A 747 12.07 21.73 4.76
CA GLY A 747 13.32 21.98 5.47
C GLY A 747 13.19 21.72 6.98
N ASP A 748 14.27 22.03 7.72
CA ASP A 748 14.30 21.88 9.18
C ASP A 748 13.47 22.96 9.85
N LEU A 749 12.11 22.81 9.77
CA LEU A 749 11.18 23.66 10.47
C LEU A 749 11.36 23.51 11.98
N LEU A 750 11.55 24.60 12.68
CA LEU A 750 11.71 24.61 14.12
C LEU A 750 10.42 25.03 14.83
N PHE A 751 9.71 26.02 14.26
CA PHE A 751 8.57 26.65 14.88
C PHE A 751 7.58 27.12 13.83
N ILE A 752 6.27 26.93 14.07
CA ILE A 752 5.20 27.40 13.20
C ILE A 752 3.99 27.81 14.03
N GLU A 753 3.46 29.00 13.79
CA GLU A 753 2.24 29.48 14.43
C GLU A 753 1.54 30.56 13.57
N LYS A 754 0.37 31.02 14.01
CA LYS A 754 -0.27 32.21 13.43
C LYS A 754 0.56 33.45 13.75
N LEU A 755 0.85 34.27 12.75
CA LEU A 755 1.62 35.49 12.94
C LEU A 755 0.82 36.49 13.82
N ASP A 756 1.42 36.90 14.91
CA ASP A 756 1.02 38.05 15.71
C ASP A 756 2.20 39.04 15.78
N GLU A 757 2.04 40.19 15.11
CA GLU A 757 3.07 41.22 15.05
C GLU A 757 3.33 41.93 16.40
N MET A 758 2.37 41.85 17.33
CA MET A 758 2.48 42.43 18.67
C MET A 758 3.23 41.49 19.63
N LYS A 759 3.19 40.19 19.36
CA LYS A 759 3.80 39.17 20.21
C LYS A 759 5.34 39.31 20.23
N THR A 760 5.92 39.15 21.41
CA THR A 760 7.37 39.17 21.57
C THR A 760 7.93 37.77 21.64
N PHE A 761 8.90 37.50 20.81
CA PHE A 761 9.58 36.21 20.74
C PHE A 761 10.98 36.30 21.29
N THR A 762 11.44 35.26 21.92
CA THR A 762 12.81 35.09 22.39
C THR A 762 13.48 33.98 21.59
N ALA A 763 14.61 34.28 20.94
CA ALA A 763 15.36 33.31 20.17
C ALA A 763 16.74 33.03 20.76
N LEU A 764 17.12 31.76 20.78
CA LEU A 764 18.43 31.26 21.15
C LEU A 764 19.14 30.81 19.90
N TYR A 765 20.35 31.31 19.63
CA TYR A 765 21.09 30.90 18.44
C TYR A 765 22.60 30.82 18.67
N TRP A 766 23.28 30.00 17.88
CA TRP A 766 24.72 29.90 17.81
C TRP A 766 25.28 30.81 16.73
N ASP A 767 26.17 31.70 17.06
CA ASP A 767 26.94 32.49 16.11
C ASP A 767 28.31 31.83 15.89
N ALA A 768 28.53 31.26 14.74
CA ALA A 768 29.76 30.57 14.38
C ALA A 768 30.96 31.52 14.26
N GLY A 769 30.75 32.78 13.85
CA GLY A 769 31.77 33.80 13.77
C GLY A 769 32.29 34.24 15.16
N ALA A 770 31.37 34.47 16.08
CA ALA A 770 31.70 34.84 17.47
C ALA A 770 32.00 33.63 18.37
N LYS A 771 31.75 32.37 17.89
CA LYS A 771 31.85 31.12 18.63
C LYS A 771 31.13 31.18 19.98
N ALA A 772 29.89 31.70 19.99
CA ALA A 772 29.13 31.92 21.19
C ALA A 772 27.60 31.82 20.96
N PHE A 773 26.89 31.46 22.02
CA PHE A 773 25.42 31.52 22.02
C PHE A 773 24.91 32.89 22.38
N TYR A 774 23.84 33.27 21.67
CA TYR A 774 23.18 34.59 21.87
C TYR A 774 21.71 34.40 22.17
N VAL A 775 21.15 35.28 22.97
CA VAL A 775 19.72 35.45 23.19
C VAL A 775 19.29 36.79 22.61
N LYS A 776 18.12 36.85 21.99
CA LYS A 776 17.52 38.09 21.49
C LYS A 776 16.01 38.06 21.63
N ARG A 777 15.41 39.23 21.88
CA ARG A 777 13.96 39.43 21.97
C ARG A 777 13.51 40.45 20.93
N PHE A 778 12.48 40.09 20.17
CA PHE A 778 11.98 40.84 19.01
C PHE A 778 10.56 40.43 18.66
N SER A 779 9.91 41.10 17.70
CA SER A 779 8.69 40.62 17.03
C SER A 779 8.97 40.29 15.59
N PHE A 780 8.30 39.29 15.06
CA PHE A 780 8.31 38.99 13.64
C PHE A 780 7.44 39.96 12.85
N THR A 781 7.86 40.25 11.65
CA THR A 781 7.12 41.11 10.70
C THR A 781 6.80 40.33 9.44
N PRO A 782 5.71 40.64 8.69
CA PRO A 782 5.39 39.99 7.45
C PRO A 782 6.54 40.02 6.45
N SER A 783 6.85 38.87 5.80
CA SER A 783 7.93 38.74 4.81
C SER A 783 7.46 38.17 3.46
N ASP A 784 6.16 37.90 3.31
CA ASP A 784 5.46 37.53 2.06
C ASP A 784 6.19 36.49 1.21
N ASN A 785 6.35 35.26 1.72
CA ASN A 785 7.04 34.13 1.09
C ASN A 785 8.54 34.35 0.80
N THR A 786 9.13 35.45 1.32
CA THR A 786 10.55 35.71 1.13
C THR A 786 11.32 35.30 2.39
N PRO A 787 12.23 34.32 2.33
CA PRO A 787 13.04 33.94 3.49
C PRO A 787 13.87 35.10 3.99
N PHE A 788 13.76 35.44 5.26
CA PHE A 788 14.50 36.50 5.93
C PHE A 788 15.40 35.89 6.99
N LEU A 789 16.72 36.11 6.89
CA LEU A 789 17.69 35.68 7.87
C LEU A 789 17.73 36.65 9.05
N PHE A 790 17.38 36.17 10.25
CA PHE A 790 17.31 37.02 11.44
C PHE A 790 18.38 36.70 12.50
N ILE A 791 19.25 35.72 12.27
CA ILE A 791 20.40 35.43 13.13
C ILE A 791 21.70 35.97 12.46
N ALA A 792 22.86 35.81 13.14
CA ALA A 792 24.14 36.23 12.58
C ALA A 792 24.51 35.42 11.34
N GLU A 793 24.87 36.12 10.24
CA GLU A 793 25.40 35.47 9.05
C GLU A 793 26.66 34.66 9.35
N GLY A 794 26.72 33.45 8.87
CA GLY A 794 27.91 32.61 9.00
C GLY A 794 27.64 31.16 8.62
N LYS A 795 28.55 30.57 7.83
CA LYS A 795 28.50 29.14 7.56
C LYS A 795 28.64 28.39 8.89
N ASN A 796 27.61 27.64 9.28
CA ASN A 796 27.45 26.93 10.57
C ASN A 796 26.91 27.79 11.74
N SER A 797 26.32 28.94 11.51
CA SER A 797 25.45 29.59 12.49
C SER A 797 24.06 28.90 12.41
N PHE A 798 23.40 28.65 13.54
CA PHE A 798 22.11 27.99 13.57
C PHE A 798 21.25 28.48 14.73
N LEU A 799 19.97 28.42 14.54
CA LEU A 799 18.95 28.68 15.55
C LEU A 799 18.81 27.45 16.44
N VAL A 800 18.89 27.65 17.75
CA VAL A 800 18.71 26.55 18.71
C VAL A 800 17.25 26.36 19.01
N ASP A 801 16.55 27.44 19.36
CA ASP A 801 15.12 27.40 19.70
C ASP A 801 14.51 28.82 19.71
N VAL A 802 13.16 28.87 19.68
CA VAL A 802 12.35 30.09 19.74
C VAL A 802 11.22 29.88 20.74
N SER A 803 11.12 30.73 21.76
CA SER A 803 9.99 30.74 22.69
C SER A 803 9.10 31.96 22.45
N ALA A 804 7.80 31.71 22.55
CA ALA A 804 6.75 32.73 22.52
C ALA A 804 6.29 33.17 23.94
N ASP A 805 6.87 32.61 24.99
CA ASP A 805 6.57 32.93 26.38
C ASP A 805 6.96 34.38 26.72
N GLU A 806 6.19 34.99 27.55
CA GLU A 806 6.47 36.36 28.01
C GLU A 806 7.78 36.43 28.81
N ARG A 807 8.01 35.44 29.67
CA ARG A 807 9.17 35.35 30.57
C ARG A 807 9.94 34.03 30.43
N PRO A 808 10.53 33.75 29.26
CA PRO A 808 11.22 32.50 29.06
C PRO A 808 12.52 32.44 29.85
N GLN A 809 12.75 31.34 30.54
CA GLN A 809 13.99 31.05 31.26
C GLN A 809 14.92 30.23 30.41
N VAL A 810 16.19 30.62 30.38
CA VAL A 810 17.25 30.02 29.60
C VAL A 810 18.27 29.35 30.50
N LYS A 811 18.42 28.05 30.39
CA LYS A 811 19.45 27.29 31.08
C LYS A 811 20.73 27.25 30.23
N VAL A 812 21.81 27.71 30.82
CA VAL A 812 23.14 27.74 30.20
C VAL A 812 24.03 26.71 30.86
N THR A 813 24.51 25.73 30.09
CA THR A 813 25.44 24.69 30.57
C THR A 813 26.85 24.94 30.01
N PHE A 814 27.86 24.82 30.86
CA PHE A 814 29.22 25.17 30.51
C PHE A 814 30.09 23.97 30.02
N LYS A 815 31.18 24.27 29.32
CA LYS A 815 32.19 23.30 28.90
C LYS A 815 33.63 23.74 29.23
N GLY A 816 34.59 22.86 28.98
CA GLY A 816 36.02 23.16 29.19
C GLY A 816 36.34 23.38 30.67
N LYS A 817 37.08 24.43 30.97
CA LYS A 817 37.55 24.80 32.35
C LYS A 817 36.38 25.12 33.30
N SER A 818 35.20 25.42 32.77
CA SER A 818 34.02 25.77 33.53
C SER A 818 32.96 24.64 33.59
N ALA A 819 33.28 23.44 33.14
CA ALA A 819 32.37 22.30 33.05
C ALA A 819 31.83 21.82 34.43
N HIS A 820 32.54 22.14 35.51
CA HIS A 820 32.16 21.79 36.89
C HIS A 820 31.21 22.81 37.55
N ARG A 821 30.89 23.90 36.84
CA ARG A 821 29.93 24.88 37.36
C ARG A 821 28.50 24.41 37.20
N GLU A 822 27.69 24.75 38.14
CA GLU A 822 26.24 24.52 38.00
C GLU A 822 25.69 25.32 36.82
N PRO A 823 24.66 24.82 36.15
CA PRO A 823 23.98 25.53 35.06
C PRO A 823 23.47 26.90 35.56
N GLU A 824 23.71 27.94 34.78
CA GLU A 824 23.16 29.27 35.03
C GLU A 824 21.78 29.40 34.41
N ILE A 825 20.81 29.89 35.16
CA ILE A 825 19.46 30.18 34.66
C ILE A 825 19.37 31.70 34.43
N ILE A 826 19.05 32.05 33.18
CA ILE A 826 18.89 33.45 32.75
C ILE A 826 17.39 33.71 32.51
N ASP A 827 16.83 34.64 33.20
CA ASP A 827 15.51 35.20 32.82
C ASP A 827 15.73 36.15 31.64
N ALA A 828 15.20 35.74 30.48
CA ALA A 828 15.42 36.43 29.23
C ALA A 828 14.80 37.84 29.18
N GLU A 829 13.75 38.09 29.95
CA GLU A 829 13.10 39.40 30.01
C GLU A 829 13.98 40.43 30.72
N SER A 830 14.48 40.10 31.88
CA SER A 830 15.40 40.95 32.65
C SER A 830 16.78 41.06 32.00
N PHE A 831 17.20 40.00 31.28
CA PHE A 831 18.53 39.93 30.65
C PHE A 831 18.65 40.79 29.39
N ILE A 832 17.61 40.85 28.55
CA ILE A 832 17.62 41.61 27.29
C ILE A 832 16.25 42.21 26.98
N GLY A 833 16.16 43.52 26.80
CA GLY A 833 14.94 44.18 26.33
C GLY A 833 14.63 43.89 24.87
N LYS A 834 13.35 44.05 24.46
CA LYS A 834 12.87 43.92 23.08
C LYS A 834 13.64 44.85 22.13
N LYS A 835 14.16 44.34 21.04
CA LYS A 835 14.90 45.08 20.00
C LYS A 835 14.40 44.72 18.59
N GLY A 836 14.87 45.44 17.57
CA GLY A 836 14.53 45.10 16.19
C GLY A 836 15.03 43.72 15.80
N ILE A 837 14.35 43.07 14.85
CA ILE A 837 14.62 41.73 14.37
C ILE A 837 16.05 41.55 13.81
N THR A 838 16.66 42.57 13.29
CA THR A 838 18.05 42.59 12.78
C THR A 838 19.12 42.73 13.87
N ALA A 839 18.74 43.02 15.14
CA ALA A 839 19.69 43.18 16.22
C ALA A 839 20.37 41.83 16.55
N LYS A 840 21.69 41.89 16.81
CA LYS A 840 22.48 40.69 17.13
C LYS A 840 22.09 40.03 18.46
N GLY A 841 21.47 40.74 19.39
CA GLY A 841 21.14 40.19 20.70
C GLY A 841 22.29 40.29 21.69
N LYS A 842 22.17 39.61 22.83
CA LYS A 842 23.15 39.60 23.91
C LYS A 842 23.78 38.22 24.07
N LYS A 843 25.08 38.15 24.26
CA LYS A 843 25.80 36.91 24.50
C LYS A 843 25.34 36.26 25.81
N CYS A 844 24.97 34.96 25.79
CA CYS A 844 24.46 34.28 26.97
C CYS A 844 25.44 34.25 28.16
N SER A 845 26.73 34.05 27.90
CA SER A 845 27.75 34.07 28.95
C SER A 845 29.09 34.48 28.38
N SER A 846 29.98 35.03 29.23
CA SER A 846 31.40 35.27 28.91
C SER A 846 32.22 33.99 28.91
N LEU A 847 31.71 32.91 29.55
CA LEU A 847 32.36 31.61 29.66
C LEU A 847 32.10 30.75 28.43
N GLU A 848 32.80 29.62 28.30
CA GLU A 848 32.55 28.64 27.24
C GLU A 848 31.29 27.85 27.55
N VAL A 849 30.26 28.04 26.72
CA VAL A 849 28.97 27.39 26.84
C VAL A 849 28.97 26.09 26.04
N LYS A 850 28.44 25.02 26.64
CA LYS A 850 28.19 23.70 26.00
C LYS A 850 26.82 23.66 25.30
N LYS A 851 25.76 24.08 26.00
CA LYS A 851 24.39 24.03 25.55
C LYS A 851 23.59 25.17 26.15
N VAL A 852 22.63 25.68 25.39
CA VAL A 852 21.56 26.56 25.87
C VAL A 852 20.21 25.93 25.55
N GLU A 853 19.23 26.02 26.44
CA GLU A 853 17.88 25.49 26.27
C GLU A 853 16.87 26.31 27.06
N PHE A 854 15.63 26.39 26.56
CA PHE A 854 14.55 26.94 27.37
C PHE A 854 14.11 25.88 28.39
N ILE A 855 13.74 26.35 29.58
CA ILE A 855 13.11 25.55 30.63
C ILE A 855 11.71 26.07 30.86
N ALA A 856 10.77 25.15 31.08
CA ALA A 856 9.40 25.55 31.45
C ALA A 856 9.40 26.37 32.74
N SER A 857 8.76 27.52 32.70
CA SER A 857 8.58 28.37 33.87
C SER A 857 7.60 27.65 34.81
N GLU A 858 8.02 27.36 36.03
CA GLU A 858 7.17 26.86 37.13
C GLU A 858 6.23 27.92 37.72
N VAL A 859 5.92 28.98 37.00
CA VAL A 859 4.98 30.02 37.48
C VAL A 859 3.58 29.65 36.96
N ALA A 860 2.73 29.22 37.88
CA ALA A 860 1.29 29.16 37.64
C ALA A 860 0.75 30.52 37.17
N PRO A 861 -0.21 30.59 36.27
CA PRO A 861 -0.79 31.86 35.84
C PRO A 861 -1.54 32.47 37.02
N GLU A 862 -1.10 33.66 37.44
CA GLU A 862 -1.90 34.51 38.33
C GLU A 862 -3.18 34.89 37.59
N SER A 863 -4.29 34.40 38.10
CA SER A 863 -5.63 34.80 37.68
C SER A 863 -5.86 36.27 37.96
N SER A 864 -6.02 37.08 36.91
CA SER A 864 -6.63 38.42 37.06
C SER A 864 -8.12 38.27 37.31
N GLU A 865 -8.50 38.37 38.56
CA GLU A 865 -9.87 38.63 38.96
C GLU A 865 -10.22 40.08 38.57
N GLU A 866 -11.16 40.24 37.63
CA GLU A 866 -12.00 41.44 37.56
C GLU A 866 -13.38 41.13 38.12
N VAL A 867 -13.69 41.87 39.18
CA VAL A 867 -14.88 41.86 40.00
C VAL A 867 -16.07 42.45 39.21
N ALA A 868 -17.17 41.72 39.15
CA ALA A 868 -18.50 42.34 38.97
C ALA A 868 -19.51 41.57 39.81
N GLU A 869 -20.11 42.34 40.71
CA GLU A 869 -21.06 41.98 41.75
C GLU A 869 -22.34 41.30 41.30
N GLY A 870 -22.83 40.47 42.15
CA GLY A 870 -23.89 39.55 42.24
C GLY A 870 -25.34 39.98 41.98
N PRO A 871 -26.41 39.34 42.47
CA PRO A 871 -26.53 38.53 43.69
C PRO A 871 -27.29 37.18 43.58
N ASP A 872 -27.01 36.34 44.52
CA ASP A 872 -27.90 35.61 45.46
C ASP A 872 -28.54 34.24 45.14
N GLU A 873 -28.30 33.40 46.13
CA GLU A 873 -29.04 32.23 46.68
C GLU A 873 -29.09 30.92 45.94
N THR A 874 -28.86 29.77 46.50
CA THR A 874 -28.52 29.11 47.78
C THR A 874 -28.22 27.63 47.52
N PRO A 875 -27.84 26.80 48.51
CA PRO A 875 -26.68 25.90 48.40
C PRO A 875 -26.96 24.40 48.24
N ALA A 876 -25.89 23.72 47.91
CA ALA A 876 -25.44 22.37 48.08
C ALA A 876 -26.38 21.21 48.46
N PRO A 877 -26.00 19.94 48.27
CA PRO A 877 -25.04 19.33 49.19
C PRO A 877 -24.01 18.41 48.55
N GLU A 878 -22.96 18.19 49.36
CA GLU A 878 -21.84 17.28 49.29
C GLU A 878 -22.18 15.85 48.84
N VAL A 879 -21.29 15.26 48.10
CA VAL A 879 -21.12 13.81 48.05
C VAL A 879 -19.62 13.44 48.18
N VAL A 880 -19.42 12.54 49.12
CA VAL A 880 -18.21 11.97 49.65
C VAL A 880 -17.57 10.99 48.66
N GLU A 881 -16.24 10.90 48.70
CA GLU A 881 -15.33 9.93 48.06
C GLU A 881 -15.61 8.47 48.39
N ALA A 882 -15.29 7.70 47.42
CA ALA A 882 -14.99 6.39 47.36
C ALA A 882 -14.52 5.30 47.51
N PRO A 883 -13.98 4.24 47.74
CA PRO A 883 -12.77 3.75 47.06
C PRO A 883 -13.02 2.54 46.12
N ALA A 884 -11.98 2.14 45.40
CA ALA A 884 -11.91 1.13 44.37
C ALA A 884 -11.96 -0.32 44.91
N PRO A 885 -12.12 -1.31 43.97
CA PRO A 885 -12.64 -2.63 44.30
C PRO A 885 -11.66 -3.79 44.11
N GLU A 886 -12.03 -4.94 44.64
CA GLU A 886 -11.42 -6.24 44.47
C GLU A 886 -12.29 -7.24 43.70
N GLU A 887 -11.64 -8.25 43.17
CA GLU A 887 -11.98 -9.30 42.21
C GLU A 887 -13.16 -10.23 42.51
N THR A 888 -13.75 -10.68 41.40
CA THR A 888 -14.39 -11.98 41.02
C THR A 888 -14.80 -13.00 42.07
N PRO A 889 -15.74 -13.95 41.83
CA PRO A 889 -15.93 -14.78 40.65
C PRO A 889 -17.39 -15.11 40.24
N GLU A 890 -17.56 -15.69 39.04
CA GLU A 890 -18.69 -16.47 38.52
C GLU A 890 -19.10 -17.66 39.44
N PRO A 891 -20.23 -18.36 39.35
CA PRO A 891 -21.04 -18.70 38.19
C PRO A 891 -22.56 -18.97 38.39
N VAL A 892 -23.21 -19.45 37.30
CA VAL A 892 -24.34 -20.42 37.19
C VAL A 892 -25.79 -19.86 37.08
N ALA A 893 -26.31 -20.09 35.87
CA ALA A 893 -27.58 -20.63 35.41
C ALA A 893 -28.90 -20.39 36.14
N GLU A 894 -29.90 -20.09 35.49
CA GLU A 894 -31.14 -20.76 35.11
C GLU A 894 -32.40 -19.89 34.96
N VAL A 895 -32.99 -20.04 33.80
CA VAL A 895 -34.39 -20.39 33.49
C VAL A 895 -35.50 -19.32 33.58
N VAL A 896 -36.03 -19.06 32.36
CA VAL A 896 -37.45 -18.97 31.99
C VAL A 896 -38.31 -17.80 32.50
N GLU A 897 -38.86 -16.96 31.67
CA GLU A 897 -40.21 -16.92 31.15
C GLU A 897 -40.62 -15.60 30.49
N LYS A 898 -41.25 -15.69 29.37
CA LYS A 898 -42.12 -14.67 28.75
C LYS A 898 -43.43 -14.55 29.61
N PRO A 899 -44.27 -13.52 29.47
CA PRO A 899 -44.72 -12.87 28.23
C PRO A 899 -45.22 -11.39 28.38
N ALA A 900 -45.56 -10.82 27.23
CA ALA A 900 -46.28 -9.64 26.87
C ALA A 900 -47.49 -9.22 27.76
N PRO A 901 -48.26 -8.13 27.48
CA PRO A 901 -48.52 -7.44 26.23
C PRO A 901 -48.74 -5.90 26.31
N ALA A 902 -48.92 -5.31 25.12
CA ALA A 902 -49.29 -3.94 24.80
C ALA A 902 -50.66 -3.47 25.33
N PRO A 903 -50.97 -2.18 25.19
CA PRO A 903 -52.30 -1.86 24.77
C PRO A 903 -52.46 -0.94 23.55
N LYS A 904 -53.48 -1.26 22.84
CA LYS A 904 -54.16 -0.77 21.64
C LYS A 904 -54.51 0.72 21.63
N ALA A 905 -54.48 1.33 20.44
CA ALA A 905 -55.39 2.42 20.09
C ALA A 905 -55.82 2.35 18.61
N LYS A 906 -57.04 2.12 18.46
CA LYS A 906 -58.15 2.51 17.58
C LYS A 906 -57.93 2.73 16.07
N LYS A 907 -58.65 1.90 15.35
CA LYS A 907 -59.02 1.89 13.91
C LYS A 907 -60.01 2.99 13.55
N LYS A 908 -59.97 3.46 12.28
CA LYS A 908 -61.07 3.25 11.26
C LYS A 908 -60.75 3.98 9.95
N PRO A 909 -61.37 3.66 8.81
CA PRO A 909 -61.58 2.36 8.18
C PRO A 909 -61.07 2.29 6.71
N ALA A 910 -60.98 1.07 6.25
CA ALA A 910 -60.54 0.67 4.93
C ALA A 910 -61.58 0.86 3.82
N SER A 911 -61.12 1.15 2.61
CA SER A 911 -61.85 0.82 1.37
C SER A 911 -61.20 -0.40 0.68
N LYS A 912 -62.01 -1.25 0.14
CA LYS A 912 -61.68 -2.57 -0.40
C LYS A 912 -60.76 -2.50 -1.60
N PRO A 913 -59.82 -3.45 -1.75
CA PRO A 913 -59.07 -3.63 -2.97
C PRO A 913 -59.81 -4.47 -4.00
N LYS A 914 -59.71 -4.11 -5.26
CA LYS A 914 -60.01 -4.97 -6.42
C LYS A 914 -58.92 -6.06 -6.59
N PRO A 915 -59.26 -7.20 -7.21
CA PRO A 915 -58.40 -8.35 -7.28
C PRO A 915 -57.14 -8.07 -8.13
N ALA A 916 -56.03 -8.60 -7.67
CA ALA A 916 -54.74 -8.61 -8.37
C ALA A 916 -54.86 -9.50 -9.62
N GLU A 917 -54.55 -8.97 -10.77
CA GLU A 917 -54.16 -9.73 -11.95
C GLU A 917 -52.80 -10.39 -11.70
N THR A 918 -52.75 -11.67 -11.94
CA THR A 918 -51.57 -12.53 -11.93
C THR A 918 -50.64 -12.09 -13.06
N ILE A 919 -49.49 -11.50 -12.72
CA ILE A 919 -48.44 -11.22 -13.71
C ILE A 919 -47.61 -12.48 -13.82
N GLU A 920 -47.72 -13.18 -14.92
CA GLU A 920 -46.80 -14.21 -15.36
C GLU A 920 -45.39 -13.57 -15.58
N PRO A 921 -44.28 -14.28 -15.29
CA PRO A 921 -42.97 -13.76 -15.53
C PRO A 921 -42.70 -13.60 -17.02
N LYS A 922 -42.54 -12.38 -17.49
CA LYS A 922 -42.06 -12.10 -18.84
C LYS A 922 -40.69 -12.77 -19.04
N GLN A 923 -40.65 -13.71 -19.93
CA GLN A 923 -39.45 -14.23 -20.58
C GLN A 923 -38.72 -13.05 -21.19
N ILE A 924 -37.44 -12.95 -20.85
CA ILE A 924 -36.47 -12.04 -21.52
C ILE A 924 -36.24 -12.67 -22.89
N THR A 925 -36.82 -12.12 -23.92
CA THR A 925 -36.49 -12.45 -25.31
C THR A 925 -35.11 -11.91 -25.61
N PRO A 926 -34.26 -12.71 -26.32
CA PRO A 926 -33.00 -12.21 -26.86
C PRO A 926 -33.25 -11.12 -27.90
N LEU A 927 -32.36 -10.16 -27.95
CA LEU A 927 -32.33 -9.11 -28.96
C LEU A 927 -32.52 -9.72 -30.36
N ASP A 928 -33.52 -9.27 -31.10
CA ASP A 928 -33.65 -9.50 -32.52
C ASP A 928 -32.45 -8.92 -33.27
N ILE A 929 -31.56 -9.81 -33.67
CA ILE A 929 -30.55 -9.51 -34.69
C ILE A 929 -31.20 -9.93 -36.00
N ASP A 930 -31.52 -8.95 -36.83
CA ASP A 930 -31.97 -9.12 -38.20
C ASP A 930 -30.88 -9.83 -39.00
N LEU A 931 -31.05 -11.15 -39.18
CA LEU A 931 -30.20 -11.94 -40.10
C LEU A 931 -30.99 -12.06 -41.42
N GLY A 932 -30.55 -11.23 -42.40
CA GLY A 932 -30.95 -11.46 -43.78
C GLY A 932 -30.62 -12.90 -44.20
N GLU A 933 -31.58 -13.52 -44.86
CA GLU A 933 -31.45 -14.85 -45.43
C GLU A 933 -30.27 -14.88 -46.40
N GLU A 934 -29.21 -15.59 -46.05
CA GLU A 934 -28.42 -16.48 -46.94
C GLU A 934 -27.20 -17.04 -46.20
N ASP A 935 -27.04 -18.38 -46.32
CA ASP A 935 -25.89 -19.20 -45.88
C ASP A 935 -25.89 -19.80 -44.47
N THR A 936 -26.44 -21.01 -44.46
CA THR A 936 -26.26 -22.01 -43.39
C THR A 936 -24.83 -22.55 -43.35
N ASN A 937 -23.94 -21.88 -42.58
CA ASN A 937 -22.76 -22.53 -42.02
C ASN A 937 -22.35 -21.80 -40.73
N ILE A 938 -22.88 -22.33 -39.64
CA ILE A 938 -22.49 -21.83 -38.31
C ILE A 938 -21.09 -22.40 -37.98
N THR A 939 -20.07 -21.63 -38.24
CA THR A 939 -18.75 -21.84 -37.66
C THR A 939 -18.75 -21.14 -36.29
N VAL A 940 -18.46 -21.88 -35.22
CA VAL A 940 -18.31 -21.39 -33.87
C VAL A 940 -17.29 -20.28 -33.87
N GLY A 941 -17.71 -19.06 -33.62
CA GLY A 941 -16.86 -17.88 -33.53
C GLY A 941 -15.92 -18.04 -32.32
N LYS A 942 -14.61 -17.95 -32.61
CA LYS A 942 -13.56 -17.76 -31.61
C LYS A 942 -13.83 -16.44 -30.88
N LEU A 943 -13.80 -16.48 -29.56
CA LEU A 943 -13.62 -15.27 -28.75
C LEU A 943 -12.24 -14.70 -29.11
N ASP A 944 -12.22 -13.56 -29.76
CA ASP A 944 -11.01 -12.76 -29.98
C ASP A 944 -10.60 -12.16 -28.65
N LEU A 945 -9.61 -12.78 -28.05
CA LEU A 945 -8.71 -12.11 -27.11
C LEU A 945 -7.65 -11.43 -27.97
N ASP A 946 -7.62 -10.12 -27.99
CA ASP A 946 -6.56 -9.33 -28.60
C ASP A 946 -5.20 -9.72 -28.02
N LEU A 947 -4.53 -10.63 -28.71
CA LEU A 947 -3.09 -10.85 -28.60
C LEU A 947 -2.45 -10.14 -29.78
N PRO A 948 -1.38 -9.37 -29.61
CA PRO A 948 -0.72 -8.69 -30.72
C PRO A 948 -0.15 -9.72 -31.71
N ASP A 949 -0.49 -9.50 -32.95
CA ASP A 949 -0.11 -10.24 -34.13
C ASP A 949 1.43 -10.31 -34.25
N ILE A 950 1.99 -11.49 -34.07
CA ILE A 950 3.39 -11.78 -34.38
C ILE A 950 3.40 -12.14 -35.84
N GLY A 951 3.74 -11.18 -36.70
CA GLY A 951 3.88 -11.35 -38.10
C GLY A 951 4.74 -12.57 -38.49
N GLU A 952 4.25 -13.34 -39.45
CA GLU A 952 4.92 -14.43 -40.09
C GLU A 952 6.27 -13.97 -40.68
N MET A 953 7.35 -14.57 -40.24
CA MET A 953 8.64 -14.43 -40.90
C MET A 953 8.67 -15.31 -42.13
N ASP A 954 8.62 -14.67 -43.30
CA ASP A 954 8.83 -15.26 -44.61
C ASP A 954 10.13 -16.07 -44.65
N LEU A 955 10.00 -17.33 -45.12
CA LEU A 955 11.07 -18.20 -45.53
C LEU A 955 11.67 -17.64 -46.84
N LEU A 956 12.83 -17.01 -46.73
CA LEU A 956 13.62 -16.57 -47.91
C LEU A 956 14.23 -17.78 -48.61
N GLU A 957 13.80 -18.04 -49.83
CA GLU A 957 14.51 -18.83 -50.83
C GLU A 957 15.83 -18.14 -51.23
N PRO A 958 16.85 -18.90 -51.68
CA PRO A 958 18.18 -18.36 -51.95
C PRO A 958 18.25 -17.69 -53.32
N VAL A 959 18.44 -16.38 -53.32
CA VAL A 959 18.70 -15.63 -54.58
C VAL A 959 20.19 -15.61 -54.92
N ALA A 960 20.47 -16.04 -56.18
CA ALA A 960 21.79 -16.10 -56.77
C ALA A 960 22.51 -14.75 -56.89
N ARG A 961 23.81 -14.76 -56.53
CA ARG A 961 24.75 -13.62 -56.69
C ARG A 961 24.92 -13.17 -58.13
N LYS A 962 24.66 -11.92 -58.45
CA LYS A 962 25.24 -11.21 -59.60
C LYS A 962 26.34 -10.26 -59.14
N ARG A 963 27.54 -10.46 -59.64
CA ARG A 963 28.69 -9.57 -59.51
C ARG A 963 28.44 -8.31 -60.26
N THR A 964 28.67 -7.15 -59.64
CA THR A 964 28.96 -5.89 -60.29
C THR A 964 30.14 -5.18 -59.63
N SER A 965 30.95 -4.59 -60.45
CA SER A 965 32.32 -4.12 -60.34
C SER A 965 32.54 -2.96 -59.38
N ARG A 966 33.75 -3.00 -58.76
CA ARG A 966 34.45 -1.92 -58.03
C ARG A 966 34.49 -0.60 -58.83
N LYS A 967 34.17 0.51 -58.13
CA LYS A 967 34.80 1.80 -58.40
C LYS A 967 35.55 2.30 -57.16
N SER A 968 36.84 2.59 -57.37
CA SER A 968 37.81 3.11 -56.49
C SER A 968 37.50 4.53 -56.01
N VAL A 969 37.60 4.81 -54.71
CA VAL A 969 37.73 6.18 -54.18
C VAL A 969 39.05 6.21 -53.38
N LYS A 970 39.77 7.33 -53.63
CA LYS A 970 41.15 7.64 -53.18
C LYS A 970 41.28 7.76 -51.64
N LYS A 971 42.39 7.28 -51.10
CA LYS A 971 42.93 7.54 -49.77
C LYS A 971 43.41 8.98 -49.66
N ASP A 972 43.15 9.62 -48.54
CA ASP A 972 43.86 10.83 -48.05
C ASP A 972 44.95 10.34 -47.06
N PRO A 973 46.16 10.94 -47.12
CA PRO A 973 47.30 10.48 -46.33
C PRO A 973 47.48 11.42 -45.12
N ASP A 974 46.93 11.14 -43.95
CA ASP A 974 47.38 11.68 -42.69
C ASP A 974 46.56 11.05 -41.51
N GLU A 975 46.94 9.80 -41.17
CA GLU A 975 46.66 9.24 -39.87
C GLU A 975 47.85 8.42 -39.38
N PRO A 976 48.31 8.62 -38.10
CA PRO A 976 49.43 7.85 -37.56
C PRO A 976 49.02 6.46 -37.08
N PRO A 977 49.94 5.51 -36.95
CA PRO A 977 49.65 4.12 -36.74
C PRO A 977 49.23 3.77 -35.30
N ALA A 978 48.28 2.87 -35.18
CA ALA A 978 47.84 2.30 -33.93
C ALA A 978 48.90 1.26 -33.42
N GLU A 979 49.30 1.39 -32.18
CA GLU A 979 50.15 0.43 -31.46
C GLU A 979 49.31 -0.72 -30.90
N ASP A 980 49.82 -1.91 -31.09
CA ASP A 980 49.45 -3.17 -30.46
C ASP A 980 49.57 -3.11 -28.95
N LEU A 981 48.52 -3.47 -28.23
CA LEU A 981 48.61 -3.91 -26.84
C LEU A 981 47.83 -5.21 -26.65
N THR A 982 48.56 -6.29 -26.73
CA THR A 982 48.27 -7.60 -26.15
C THR A 982 48.51 -7.59 -24.65
N LEU A 983 47.75 -8.43 -23.92
CA LEU A 983 47.98 -8.94 -22.55
C LEU A 983 47.33 -8.14 -21.41
N PHE A 984 46.31 -8.59 -20.79
CA PHE A 984 46.13 -9.63 -19.78
C PHE A 984 44.65 -9.95 -19.56
#